data_e0eb877d5c1ef0055c2729aff4f03d6b
#
_entry.id   e0eb877d5c1ef0055c2729aff4f03d6b
#
_cell.length_a   1.000
_cell.length_b   1.000
_cell.length_c   1.000
_cell.angle_alpha   90.00
_cell.angle_beta   90.00
_cell.angle_gamma   90.00
#
_symmetry.space_group_name_H-M   'P 1'
#
loop_
_entity.id
_entity.type
_entity.pdbx_description
1 polymer ?
#
loop_
_entity_poly.entity_id
_entity_poly.type
_entity_poly.pdbx_seq_one_letter_code
_entity_poly.pdbx_strand_id
1 'polypeptide(L)'
;MLILNSGRWPASLKFVFVLPLFALAVGCNANDQEMVLKISWRDGFFSQGFPTDLRNDDNRIDVGGFPRPLQLFSLTYTRQVEQYDFGYSPAMPLYMQFGSGLAMAEHIDTLNPTEFASELAPVQVIDIDPDSPDYGARYPLAVAMTTEADQYRPQNLLQVRPVGKPLRENTTYAMVVLRDFAGNAAEVEPNPELTALLEGRNPWSVNPLLLWTDAARARQVYAPLAEFIAAQDLAVGDVIGATVWTTGNPSRYLKNLVANVSQWQPVPADAWLLREETADYCVLESKWEAPVLQKGAIPFVTAGTIDFDDQSSPVIRRTRTAPIIVTIPKQTMPAAGFPVLHYHHGTGGLATQVFERGLTAADGSQSYLGSPAQVAAQRGWATTAMAGHLGADHQEQLRLLDTVLELIPGFTLNHTTYNFLNPKAMRDNFAQMLAERTLYRKLVMSLSLDDSLCAAAVSGSGEFHFDTGHQAVMGQSLGSMTASASAATDQGYSGLIATGAGNYGLGLALFYSLGESDVGALIENVYLNVEPGTVTSDLFHPVWALAELVLAPANISLLTSKWLQAPEQAPPAPHVMVVEGHYDEQVTLPMQRPYLISLGADFMNEELDVPESSQLLPDLQIAGYEQLFSPVAGNRDGRTVGVVRYEEDGIMTGHHVTFQYPAPQHQYGCFLEDLAQGLTPTIIVGSVLGSACR
;
A
#
# COMPACT_ATOMS: atom_id res chain seq x y z
N MET A 1 33.76 -43.04 31.06
CA MET A 1 34.92 -43.89 31.41
C MET A 1 35.99 -43.71 30.35
N LEU A 2 37.15 -43.25 30.79
CA LEU A 2 38.48 -43.27 30.19
C LEU A 2 38.69 -42.33 28.94
N ILE A 3 39.77 -41.60 28.84
CA ILE A 3 40.94 -41.13 29.66
C ILE A 3 41.70 -40.20 28.71
N LEU A 4 42.16 -39.10 29.29
CA LEU A 4 43.11 -38.12 28.77
C LEU A 4 44.33 -38.73 28.05
N ASN A 5 44.85 -38.04 27.04
CA ASN A 5 46.28 -37.88 26.98
C ASN A 5 46.75 -36.53 26.38
N SER A 6 47.68 -35.96 27.07
CA SER A 6 48.35 -34.68 26.92
C SER A 6 49.48 -34.77 25.89
N GLY A 7 49.62 -33.79 25.03
CA GLY A 7 50.77 -33.59 24.17
C GLY A 7 51.26 -32.13 24.24
N ARG A 8 52.41 -31.94 24.89
CA ARG A 8 53.13 -30.67 25.04
C ARG A 8 53.72 -30.21 23.71
N TRP A 9 53.59 -28.91 23.41
CA TRP A 9 54.40 -28.22 22.40
C TRP A 9 55.49 -27.39 23.07
N PRO A 10 56.72 -27.31 22.50
CA PRO A 10 57.80 -26.51 23.05
C PRO A 10 57.71 -25.03 22.60
N ALA A 11 58.21 -24.21 23.50
CA ALA A 11 58.35 -22.76 23.31
C ALA A 11 59.53 -22.41 22.39
N SER A 12 59.38 -21.24 21.80
CA SER A 12 60.38 -20.27 21.38
C SER A 12 60.35 -19.91 19.89
N LEU A 13 59.88 -18.70 19.62
CA LEU A 13 60.67 -17.60 18.99
C LEU A 13 59.88 -16.30 19.09
N LYS A 14 60.31 -15.43 19.99
CA LYS A 14 59.83 -14.03 20.04
C LYS A 14 60.62 -13.25 18.98
N PHE A 15 59.92 -12.78 17.94
CA PHE A 15 60.41 -11.67 17.15
C PHE A 15 59.65 -10.43 17.58
N VAL A 16 60.34 -9.53 18.26
CA VAL A 16 59.87 -8.20 18.60
C VAL A 16 60.17 -7.31 17.38
N PHE A 17 59.11 -6.93 16.66
CA PHE A 17 59.15 -5.79 15.72
C PHE A 17 58.68 -4.56 16.49
N VAL A 18 59.58 -3.70 16.85
CA VAL A 18 59.29 -2.34 17.32
C VAL A 18 59.06 -1.49 16.09
N LEU A 19 57.82 -1.19 15.81
CA LEU A 19 57.45 -0.10 14.92
C LEU A 19 57.29 1.16 15.77
N PRO A 20 57.87 2.30 15.39
CA PRO A 20 57.63 3.56 16.08
C PRO A 20 56.20 4.02 15.81
N LEU A 21 55.39 4.11 16.87
CA LEU A 21 54.16 4.87 16.86
C LEU A 21 54.54 6.36 16.70
N PHE A 22 54.40 6.90 15.49
CA PHE A 22 54.20 8.32 15.30
C PHE A 22 52.71 8.58 15.60
N ALA A 23 52.43 8.93 16.85
CA ALA A 23 51.18 9.57 17.19
C ALA A 23 51.18 10.98 16.58
N LEU A 24 50.67 11.10 15.37
CA LEU A 24 50.14 12.37 14.88
C LEU A 24 48.87 12.61 15.69
N ALA A 25 49.01 13.39 16.77
CA ALA A 25 47.88 14.08 17.35
C ALA A 25 47.39 15.13 16.33
N VAL A 26 46.58 14.68 15.38
CA VAL A 26 45.68 15.59 14.65
C VAL A 26 44.65 15.99 15.70
N GLY A 27 44.77 17.22 16.19
CA GLY A 27 43.73 17.83 17.00
C GLY A 27 42.44 17.85 16.17
N CYS A 28 41.51 16.99 16.55
CA CYS A 28 40.11 17.15 16.13
C CYS A 28 39.62 18.43 16.80
N ASN A 29 39.76 19.57 16.12
CA ASN A 29 38.78 20.61 16.18
C ASN A 29 37.65 20.15 15.24
N ALA A 30 36.84 19.23 15.74
CA ALA A 30 35.55 18.97 15.12
C ALA A 30 34.73 20.23 15.38
N ASN A 31 34.52 21.03 14.34
CA ASN A 31 33.34 21.87 14.28
C ASN A 31 32.14 20.92 14.23
N ASP A 32 31.54 20.69 15.37
CA ASP A 32 30.39 19.79 15.56
C ASP A 32 29.12 20.27 14.83
N GLN A 33 29.21 21.29 14.00
CA GLN A 33 28.11 21.95 13.31
C GLN A 33 27.98 21.60 11.83
N GLU A 34 28.89 20.79 11.28
CA GLU A 34 28.79 20.35 9.89
C GLU A 34 27.69 19.30 9.69
N MET A 35 26.89 19.50 8.64
CA MET A 35 26.10 18.45 8.07
C MET A 35 27.01 17.27 7.71
N VAL A 36 26.66 16.07 8.21
CA VAL A 36 27.42 14.87 7.91
C VAL A 36 26.89 14.24 6.63
N LEU A 37 27.06 14.92 5.48
CA LEU A 37 26.98 14.19 4.22
C LEU A 37 28.25 13.34 4.08
N LYS A 38 28.14 12.04 4.22
CA LYS A 38 29.25 11.13 3.98
C LYS A 38 28.99 10.34 2.72
N ILE A 39 29.80 10.56 1.70
CA ILE A 39 29.75 9.82 0.43
C ILE A 39 30.12 8.35 0.64
N SER A 40 30.80 8.01 1.71
CA SER A 40 31.12 6.65 2.11
C SER A 40 30.00 6.05 2.97
N TRP A 41 29.30 5.04 2.46
CA TRP A 41 28.25 4.29 3.17
C TRP A 41 28.73 3.55 4.44
N ARG A 42 30.02 3.64 4.76
CA ARG A 42 30.64 3.02 5.96
C ARG A 42 30.39 3.80 7.25
N ASP A 43 29.94 5.02 7.18
CA ASP A 43 29.92 5.97 8.30
C ASP A 43 28.55 6.17 8.97
N GLY A 44 27.55 5.40 8.61
CA GLY A 44 26.21 5.44 9.17
C GLY A 44 25.13 5.37 8.09
N PHE A 45 24.03 4.72 8.40
CA PHE A 45 22.99 4.44 7.40
C PHE A 45 22.37 5.72 6.81
N PHE A 46 22.08 6.71 7.67
CA PHE A 46 21.40 7.94 7.27
C PHE A 46 22.33 9.09 6.90
N SER A 47 23.65 8.88 6.99
CA SER A 47 24.66 9.94 6.74
C SER A 47 24.71 10.39 5.28
N GLN A 48 24.19 9.58 4.35
CA GLN A 48 24.10 9.91 2.91
C GLN A 48 22.73 10.46 2.52
N GLY A 49 21.81 10.54 3.47
CA GLY A 49 20.39 10.55 3.18
C GLY A 49 19.88 9.15 2.81
N PHE A 50 18.58 8.94 2.96
CA PHE A 50 17.90 7.72 2.54
C PHE A 50 16.46 8.06 2.17
N PRO A 51 15.99 7.70 0.96
CA PRO A 51 16.68 6.97 -0.11
C PRO A 51 17.83 7.74 -0.76
N THR A 52 18.73 7.01 -1.44
CA THR A 52 19.80 7.59 -2.26
C THR A 52 20.28 6.61 -3.33
N ASP A 53 20.53 7.08 -4.55
CA ASP A 53 21.06 6.22 -5.62
C ASP A 53 22.52 5.81 -5.41
N LEU A 54 23.19 6.35 -4.38
CA LEU A 54 24.46 5.78 -3.92
C LEU A 54 24.33 4.34 -3.43
N ARG A 55 23.12 3.94 -2.99
CA ARG A 55 22.77 2.60 -2.51
C ARG A 55 21.90 1.79 -3.49
N ASN A 56 21.66 2.32 -4.68
CA ASN A 56 20.83 1.68 -5.70
C ASN A 56 21.72 1.10 -6.79
N ASP A 57 21.67 -0.21 -7.01
CA ASP A 57 22.33 -0.90 -8.10
C ASP A 57 21.28 -1.64 -8.94
N ASP A 58 20.85 -1.04 -10.03
CA ASP A 58 19.82 -1.56 -10.92
C ASP A 58 18.53 -1.99 -10.18
N ASN A 59 17.98 -1.08 -9.40
CA ASN A 59 16.80 -1.29 -8.53
C ASN A 59 17.01 -2.27 -7.36
N ARG A 60 18.21 -2.76 -7.12
CA ARG A 60 18.57 -3.49 -5.91
C ARG A 60 19.12 -2.53 -4.89
N ILE A 61 18.45 -2.44 -3.77
CA ILE A 61 18.78 -1.47 -2.73
C ILE A 61 19.69 -2.10 -1.69
N ASP A 62 20.85 -1.51 -1.51
CA ASP A 62 21.74 -1.85 -0.38
C ASP A 62 21.21 -1.20 0.90
N VAL A 63 20.74 -2.02 1.81
CA VAL A 63 20.29 -1.63 3.15
C VAL A 63 21.29 -2.04 4.23
N GLY A 64 22.52 -2.37 3.86
CA GLY A 64 23.61 -2.63 4.78
C GLY A 64 23.85 -1.46 5.74
N GLY A 65 23.97 -1.77 7.04
CA GLY A 65 24.11 -0.75 8.09
C GLY A 65 22.78 -0.17 8.60
N PHE A 66 21.63 -0.69 8.16
CA PHE A 66 20.34 -0.32 8.76
C PHE A 66 20.36 -0.55 10.28
N PRO A 67 19.76 0.33 11.09
CA PRO A 67 19.81 0.24 12.55
C PRO A 67 19.40 -1.14 13.08
N ARG A 68 20.06 -1.55 14.17
CA ARG A 68 19.80 -2.82 14.86
C ARG A 68 19.87 -4.07 13.95
N PRO A 69 20.97 -4.29 13.25
CA PRO A 69 21.07 -5.32 12.21
C PRO A 69 20.86 -6.76 12.74
N LEU A 70 21.02 -7.00 14.04
CA LEU A 70 20.80 -8.30 14.69
C LEU A 70 19.38 -8.46 15.26
N GLN A 71 18.56 -7.42 15.24
CA GLN A 71 17.15 -7.51 15.63
C GLN A 71 16.37 -8.31 14.58
N LEU A 72 15.42 -9.12 15.03
CA LEU A 72 14.68 -10.04 14.15
C LEU A 72 14.00 -9.32 12.98
N PHE A 73 13.40 -8.17 13.24
CA PHE A 73 12.80 -7.33 12.18
C PHE A 73 13.85 -6.90 11.16
N SER A 74 14.89 -6.19 11.59
CA SER A 74 15.92 -5.68 10.68
C SER A 74 16.57 -6.80 9.88
N LEU A 75 16.93 -7.91 10.56
CA LEU A 75 17.53 -9.08 9.90
C LEU A 75 16.61 -9.71 8.85
N THR A 76 15.30 -9.77 9.11
CA THR A 76 14.33 -10.36 8.20
C THR A 76 14.07 -9.46 7.00
N TYR A 77 13.83 -8.18 7.24
CA TYR A 77 13.44 -7.24 6.19
C TYR A 77 14.62 -6.83 5.31
N THR A 78 15.81 -6.53 5.88
CA THR A 78 16.99 -6.18 5.08
C THR A 78 17.37 -7.29 4.11
N ARG A 79 17.39 -8.54 4.57
CA ARG A 79 17.67 -9.69 3.69
C ARG A 79 16.68 -9.82 2.55
N GLN A 80 15.44 -9.40 2.75
CA GLN A 80 14.42 -9.48 1.69
C GLN A 80 14.53 -8.32 0.71
N VAL A 81 14.80 -7.10 1.19
CA VAL A 81 15.06 -5.96 0.29
C VAL A 81 16.20 -6.29 -0.68
N GLU A 82 17.30 -6.83 -0.18
CA GLU A 82 18.48 -7.18 -0.99
C GLU A 82 18.23 -8.29 -2.03
N GLN A 83 17.15 -9.07 -1.87
CA GLN A 83 16.80 -10.17 -2.79
C GLN A 83 16.00 -9.71 -4.00
N TYR A 84 15.38 -8.53 -3.97
CA TYR A 84 14.48 -8.06 -5.01
C TYR A 84 15.01 -6.79 -5.68
N ASP A 85 14.55 -6.58 -6.92
CA ASP A 85 14.91 -5.45 -7.78
C ASP A 85 13.72 -4.49 -7.97
N PHE A 86 12.93 -4.27 -6.91
CA PHE A 86 11.76 -3.37 -6.97
C PHE A 86 12.13 -1.88 -6.93
N GLY A 87 13.32 -1.56 -6.48
CA GLY A 87 13.78 -0.19 -6.28
C GLY A 87 13.15 0.50 -5.06
N TYR A 88 13.34 1.82 -4.98
CA TYR A 88 12.72 2.62 -3.92
C TYR A 88 11.22 2.79 -4.15
N SER A 89 10.42 2.61 -3.08
CA SER A 89 8.98 2.84 -3.16
C SER A 89 8.67 4.33 -3.31
N PRO A 90 7.74 4.70 -4.20
CA PRO A 90 7.22 6.07 -4.28
C PRO A 90 6.50 6.57 -3.02
N ALA A 91 6.16 5.69 -2.09
CA ALA A 91 5.38 5.99 -0.90
C ALA A 91 6.18 5.94 0.41
N MET A 92 7.50 5.76 0.34
CA MET A 92 8.34 5.62 1.53
C MET A 92 8.71 6.96 2.17
N PRO A 93 8.95 7.01 3.50
CA PRO A 93 9.55 8.17 4.17
C PRO A 93 11.01 8.38 3.76
N LEU A 94 11.47 9.62 3.91
CA LEU A 94 12.82 10.08 3.56
C LEU A 94 13.56 10.51 4.83
N TYR A 95 14.87 10.35 4.86
CA TYR A 95 15.69 10.63 6.03
C TYR A 95 17.01 11.30 5.67
N MET A 96 17.47 12.19 6.55
CA MET A 96 18.81 12.76 6.47
C MET A 96 19.34 13.05 7.87
N GLN A 97 20.53 12.57 8.17
CA GLN A 97 21.19 12.85 9.44
C GLN A 97 22.05 14.11 9.34
N PHE A 98 21.93 14.99 10.31
CA PHE A 98 22.79 16.16 10.48
C PHE A 98 23.78 15.96 11.61
N GLY A 99 24.88 16.75 11.59
CA GLY A 99 25.84 16.82 12.68
C GLY A 99 25.26 17.38 13.97
N SER A 100 25.98 17.24 15.08
CA SER A 100 25.60 17.82 16.36
C SER A 100 25.58 19.35 16.26
N GLY A 101 24.59 20.00 16.89
CA GLY A 101 24.47 21.45 16.93
C GLY A 101 23.52 22.06 15.89
N LEU A 102 23.02 21.28 14.91
CA LEU A 102 21.93 21.77 14.05
C LEU A 102 20.59 21.61 14.79
N ALA A 103 19.91 22.72 15.00
CA ALA A 103 18.54 22.73 15.51
C ALA A 103 17.60 23.18 14.39
N MET A 104 16.47 22.50 14.25
CA MET A 104 15.39 22.91 13.35
C MET A 104 14.85 24.28 13.80
N ALA A 105 14.60 25.19 12.88
CA ALA A 105 14.03 26.50 13.19
C ALA A 105 12.56 26.33 13.66
N GLU A 106 12.16 27.07 14.68
CA GLU A 106 10.82 26.97 15.30
C GLU A 106 9.67 27.19 14.28
N HIS A 107 9.89 28.02 13.27
CA HIS A 107 8.86 28.29 12.26
C HIS A 107 8.53 27.06 11.38
N ILE A 108 9.43 26.08 11.27
CA ILE A 108 9.21 24.87 10.48
C ILE A 108 8.04 24.04 11.03
N ASP A 109 7.93 23.96 12.36
CA ASP A 109 6.83 23.24 13.03
C ASP A 109 5.45 23.88 12.77
N THR A 110 5.42 25.11 12.30
CA THR A 110 4.17 25.84 12.04
C THR A 110 3.75 25.81 10.56
N LEU A 111 4.60 25.30 9.68
CA LEU A 111 4.30 25.24 8.25
C LEU A 111 3.27 24.13 7.96
N ASN A 112 2.28 24.48 7.15
CA ASN A 112 1.38 23.47 6.59
C ASN A 112 2.09 22.67 5.48
N PRO A 113 1.69 21.41 5.26
CA PRO A 113 2.33 20.58 4.23
C PRO A 113 2.43 21.22 2.85
N THR A 114 1.45 22.02 2.44
CA THR A 114 1.44 22.70 1.13
C THR A 114 2.45 23.82 1.00
N GLU A 115 2.92 24.41 2.10
CA GLU A 115 3.93 25.47 2.09
C GLU A 115 5.30 24.91 1.70
N PHE A 116 5.53 23.61 1.91
CA PHE A 116 6.75 22.93 1.45
C PHE A 116 6.80 22.72 -0.08
N ALA A 117 5.68 22.87 -0.78
CA ALA A 117 5.64 22.80 -2.25
C ALA A 117 6.08 24.13 -2.92
N SER A 118 6.74 25.04 -2.19
CA SER A 118 7.26 26.32 -2.65
C SER A 118 8.76 26.23 -2.99
N GLU A 119 9.21 27.09 -3.90
CA GLU A 119 10.63 27.25 -4.21
C GLU A 119 11.46 27.83 -3.05
N LEU A 120 10.79 28.50 -2.13
CA LEU A 120 11.40 29.08 -0.93
C LEU A 120 11.32 28.19 0.29
N ALA A 121 10.70 27.00 0.16
CA ALA A 121 10.53 26.10 1.28
C ALA A 121 11.89 25.60 1.80
N PRO A 122 12.07 25.56 3.13
CA PRO A 122 13.35 25.18 3.75
C PRO A 122 13.70 23.72 3.53
N VAL A 123 12.71 22.87 3.25
CA VAL A 123 12.87 21.47 2.84
C VAL A 123 12.00 21.24 1.61
N GLN A 124 12.59 20.67 0.58
CA GLN A 124 11.90 20.44 -0.70
C GLN A 124 12.13 19.00 -1.16
N VAL A 125 11.09 18.38 -1.69
CA VAL A 125 11.18 17.17 -2.53
C VAL A 125 10.80 17.59 -3.94
N ILE A 126 11.72 17.41 -4.88
CA ILE A 126 11.63 17.96 -6.24
C ILE A 126 11.74 16.82 -7.24
N ASP A 127 10.88 16.82 -8.24
CA ASP A 127 11.03 15.98 -9.44
C ASP A 127 12.14 16.61 -10.31
N ILE A 128 13.27 15.93 -10.43
CA ILE A 128 14.42 16.38 -11.21
C ILE A 128 14.69 15.51 -12.44
N ASP A 129 13.73 14.65 -12.78
CA ASP A 129 13.83 13.78 -13.95
C ASP A 129 13.41 14.55 -15.21
N PRO A 130 14.32 14.80 -16.16
CA PRO A 130 14.00 15.59 -17.35
C PRO A 130 12.97 14.93 -18.27
N ASP A 131 12.75 13.62 -18.13
CA ASP A 131 11.75 12.86 -18.89
C ASP A 131 10.38 12.81 -18.19
N SER A 132 10.29 13.29 -16.94
CA SER A 132 9.05 13.36 -16.18
C SER A 132 8.13 14.48 -16.69
N PRO A 133 6.80 14.22 -16.81
CA PRO A 133 5.83 15.28 -17.10
C PRO A 133 5.70 16.30 -15.97
N ASP A 134 6.18 15.96 -14.76
CA ASP A 134 6.15 16.81 -13.57
C ASP A 134 7.54 17.42 -13.26
N TYR A 135 8.46 17.44 -14.23
CA TYR A 135 9.80 18.01 -14.02
C TYR A 135 9.76 19.39 -13.38
N GLY A 136 10.47 19.56 -12.29
CA GLY A 136 10.52 20.78 -11.48
C GLY A 136 9.40 20.92 -10.45
N ALA A 137 8.44 20.02 -10.43
CA ALA A 137 7.38 20.02 -9.42
C ALA A 137 7.93 19.75 -8.01
N ARG A 138 7.39 20.47 -7.04
CA ARG A 138 7.66 20.30 -5.61
C ARG A 138 6.44 19.74 -4.93
N TYR A 139 6.67 18.89 -3.95
CA TYR A 139 5.60 18.13 -3.29
C TYR A 139 5.29 18.68 -1.90
N PRO A 140 4.02 18.65 -1.48
CA PRO A 140 3.64 18.89 -0.09
C PRO A 140 4.34 17.88 0.84
N LEU A 141 4.85 18.35 1.98
CA LEU A 141 5.64 17.54 2.90
C LEU A 141 5.11 17.63 4.33
N ALA A 142 5.18 16.51 5.03
CA ALA A 142 5.22 16.50 6.48
C ALA A 142 6.69 16.33 6.89
N VAL A 143 7.14 17.15 7.85
CA VAL A 143 8.54 17.23 8.27
C VAL A 143 8.63 17.08 9.78
N ALA A 144 9.60 16.32 10.26
CA ALA A 144 9.91 16.18 11.67
C ALA A 144 11.41 16.02 11.88
N MET A 145 11.90 16.34 13.05
CA MET A 145 13.30 16.16 13.42
C MET A 145 13.42 15.46 14.78
N THR A 146 14.13 14.34 14.81
CA THR A 146 14.47 13.65 16.05
C THR A 146 15.77 14.24 16.58
N THR A 147 15.70 14.92 17.73
CA THR A 147 16.85 15.55 18.38
C THR A 147 17.65 14.59 19.27
N GLU A 148 16.97 13.57 19.81
CA GLU A 148 17.57 12.54 20.66
C GLU A 148 17.60 11.20 19.92
N ALA A 149 18.70 10.46 20.09
CA ALA A 149 18.82 9.14 19.49
C ALA A 149 17.91 8.13 20.20
N ASP A 150 17.29 7.26 19.44
CA ASP A 150 16.61 6.07 19.94
C ASP A 150 17.23 4.78 19.35
N GLN A 151 16.52 3.68 19.45
CA GLN A 151 17.04 2.39 19.02
C GLN A 151 17.21 2.26 17.50
N TYR A 152 16.45 3.02 16.71
CA TYR A 152 16.44 2.98 15.23
C TYR A 152 16.86 4.30 14.61
N ARG A 153 16.81 5.41 15.35
CA ARG A 153 17.13 6.75 14.86
C ARG A 153 18.40 7.28 15.52
N PRO A 154 19.37 7.76 14.75
CA PRO A 154 20.47 8.55 15.31
C PRO A 154 19.96 9.92 15.77
N GLN A 155 20.78 10.62 16.55
CA GLN A 155 20.54 12.01 16.90
C GLN A 155 20.52 12.90 15.64
N ASN A 156 19.71 13.97 15.67
CA ASN A 156 19.57 14.96 14.60
C ASN A 156 19.15 14.35 13.25
N LEU A 157 18.18 13.45 13.27
CA LEU A 157 17.62 12.85 12.08
C LEU A 157 16.43 13.68 11.59
N LEU A 158 16.60 14.32 10.45
CA LEU A 158 15.50 14.88 9.66
C LEU A 158 14.71 13.73 9.05
N GLN A 159 13.38 13.80 9.18
CA GLN A 159 12.43 12.83 8.69
C GLN A 159 11.39 13.56 7.85
N VAL A 160 11.17 13.13 6.62
CA VAL A 160 10.31 13.80 5.64
C VAL A 160 9.38 12.78 5.00
N ARG A 161 8.13 13.13 4.86
CA ARG A 161 7.16 12.35 4.10
C ARG A 161 6.45 13.23 3.08
N PRO A 162 6.50 12.88 1.79
CA PRO A 162 5.56 13.43 0.83
C PRO A 162 4.11 13.17 1.28
N VAL A 163 3.28 14.20 1.22
CA VAL A 163 1.85 14.13 1.59
C VAL A 163 1.01 14.37 0.34
N GLY A 164 -0.11 13.70 0.27
CA GLY A 164 -0.96 13.78 -0.91
C GLY A 164 -0.66 12.68 -1.92
N LYS A 165 -0.51 13.02 -3.19
CA LYS A 165 -0.29 12.04 -4.25
C LYS A 165 1.06 11.34 -4.07
N PRO A 166 1.13 10.01 -4.27
CA PRO A 166 2.42 9.32 -4.24
C PRO A 166 3.33 9.87 -5.35
N LEU A 167 4.64 9.76 -5.15
CA LEU A 167 5.61 10.06 -6.19
C LEU A 167 5.41 9.13 -7.39
N ARG A 168 5.91 9.50 -8.56
CA ARG A 168 5.87 8.62 -9.75
C ARG A 168 6.86 7.47 -9.60
N GLU A 169 6.56 6.33 -10.22
CA GLU A 169 7.51 5.24 -10.41
C GLU A 169 8.50 5.57 -11.54
N ASN A 170 9.71 5.00 -11.48
CA ASN A 170 10.81 5.20 -12.45
C ASN A 170 11.17 6.68 -12.68
N THR A 171 11.16 7.48 -11.63
CA THR A 171 11.36 8.94 -11.71
C THR A 171 12.44 9.36 -10.72
N THR A 172 13.31 10.25 -11.14
CA THR A 172 14.41 10.74 -10.30
C THR A 172 14.01 11.98 -9.52
N TYR A 173 14.21 11.92 -8.22
CA TYR A 173 13.87 12.97 -7.26
C TYR A 173 15.11 13.45 -6.50
N ALA A 174 15.01 14.66 -5.97
CA ALA A 174 15.93 15.17 -4.96
C ALA A 174 15.16 15.64 -3.73
N MET A 175 15.71 15.35 -2.54
CA MET A 175 15.37 16.09 -1.33
C MET A 175 16.47 17.13 -1.12
N VAL A 176 16.08 18.40 -0.99
CA VAL A 176 16.99 19.52 -0.78
C VAL A 176 16.61 20.21 0.52
N VAL A 177 17.59 20.48 1.37
CA VAL A 177 17.43 21.21 2.62
C VAL A 177 18.20 22.51 2.53
N LEU A 178 17.50 23.62 2.68
CA LEU A 178 18.08 24.96 2.61
C LEU A 178 18.53 25.44 4.00
N ARG A 179 19.40 26.44 4.04
CA ARG A 179 19.94 27.04 5.25
C ARG A 179 18.87 27.52 6.23
N ASP A 180 17.75 28.02 5.72
CA ASP A 180 16.58 28.46 6.51
C ASP A 180 15.93 27.36 7.34
N PHE A 181 16.25 26.08 7.07
CA PHE A 181 15.84 24.98 7.93
C PHE A 181 16.48 25.06 9.33
N ALA A 182 17.67 25.64 9.44
CA ALA A 182 18.39 25.71 10.70
C ALA A 182 18.01 26.96 11.51
N GLY A 183 17.67 26.77 12.78
CA GLY A 183 17.43 27.87 13.72
C GLY A 183 18.68 28.73 13.99
N ASN A 184 19.87 28.17 13.76
CA ASN A 184 21.17 28.84 13.83
C ASN A 184 21.80 29.00 12.44
N ALA A 185 21.02 29.38 11.44
CA ALA A 185 21.38 29.43 10.02
C ALA A 185 22.71 30.16 9.73
N ALA A 186 23.03 31.19 10.50
CA ALA A 186 24.27 31.96 10.33
C ALA A 186 25.56 31.19 10.72
N GLU A 187 25.41 30.10 11.48
CA GLU A 187 26.50 29.29 12.01
C GLU A 187 26.69 27.97 11.22
N VAL A 188 25.72 27.64 10.35
CA VAL A 188 25.72 26.39 9.56
C VAL A 188 26.45 26.60 8.25
N GLU A 189 27.51 25.83 8.04
CA GLU A 189 28.25 25.83 6.78
C GLU A 189 27.88 24.60 5.93
N PRO A 190 27.67 24.77 4.61
CA PRO A 190 27.46 23.65 3.71
C PRO A 190 28.65 22.71 3.68
N ASN A 191 28.38 21.40 3.58
CA ASN A 191 29.45 20.41 3.45
C ASN A 191 30.22 20.63 2.14
N PRO A 192 31.58 20.76 2.16
CA PRO A 192 32.38 21.02 0.96
C PRO A 192 32.25 19.96 -0.13
N GLU A 193 32.00 18.69 0.23
CA GLU A 193 31.79 17.60 -0.74
C GLU A 193 30.45 17.76 -1.44
N LEU A 194 29.39 18.12 -0.70
CA LEU A 194 28.08 18.42 -1.26
C LEU A 194 28.17 19.63 -2.19
N THR A 195 28.79 20.73 -1.76
CA THR A 195 29.01 21.91 -2.58
C THR A 195 29.71 21.55 -3.90
N ALA A 196 30.77 20.73 -3.82
CA ALA A 196 31.47 20.29 -5.03
C ALA A 196 30.56 19.48 -5.97
N LEU A 197 29.71 18.60 -5.43
CA LEU A 197 28.76 17.81 -6.22
C LEU A 197 27.71 18.71 -6.90
N LEU A 198 27.15 19.67 -6.17
CA LEU A 198 26.13 20.60 -6.69
C LEU A 198 26.70 21.58 -7.72
N GLU A 199 27.99 21.88 -7.65
CA GLU A 199 28.71 22.62 -8.70
C GLU A 199 29.17 21.74 -9.87
N GLY A 200 28.79 20.47 -9.92
CA GLY A 200 29.20 19.49 -10.94
C GLY A 200 30.69 19.10 -10.86
N ARG A 201 31.37 19.47 -9.77
CA ARG A 201 32.77 19.10 -9.53
C ARG A 201 32.90 17.73 -8.85
N ASN A 202 34.06 17.09 -9.04
CA ASN A 202 34.34 15.84 -8.34
C ASN A 202 34.67 16.12 -6.87
N PRO A 203 33.98 15.52 -5.89
CA PRO A 203 34.23 15.74 -4.45
C PRO A 203 35.64 15.32 -4.00
N TRP A 204 36.34 14.49 -4.78
CA TRP A 204 37.76 14.17 -4.54
C TRP A 204 38.66 15.44 -4.56
N SER A 205 38.23 16.50 -5.25
CA SER A 205 38.96 17.78 -5.27
C SER A 205 39.03 18.48 -3.91
N VAL A 206 38.07 18.19 -3.04
CA VAL A 206 37.99 18.78 -1.68
C VAL A 206 38.31 17.77 -0.58
N ASN A 207 38.12 16.48 -0.85
CA ASN A 207 38.48 15.39 0.05
C ASN A 207 39.25 14.27 -0.68
N PRO A 208 40.60 14.39 -0.77
CA PRO A 208 41.46 13.39 -1.43
C PRO A 208 41.52 12.04 -0.71
N LEU A 209 40.97 11.93 0.49
CA LEU A 209 40.90 10.65 1.26
C LEU A 209 39.75 9.76 0.78
N LEU A 210 38.81 10.29 0.00
CA LEU A 210 37.76 9.49 -0.61
C LEU A 210 38.34 8.49 -1.61
N LEU A 211 37.72 7.32 -1.71
CA LEU A 211 38.01 6.42 -2.81
C LEU A 211 37.59 7.09 -4.13
N TRP A 212 38.42 6.99 -5.14
CA TRP A 212 38.14 7.58 -6.46
C TRP A 212 36.83 7.06 -7.08
N THR A 213 36.53 5.78 -6.87
CA THR A 213 35.30 5.13 -7.34
C THR A 213 34.06 5.71 -6.67
N ASP A 214 34.10 5.95 -5.35
CA ASP A 214 32.98 6.50 -4.59
C ASP A 214 32.71 7.96 -4.99
N ALA A 215 33.78 8.76 -5.16
CA ALA A 215 33.68 10.13 -5.63
C ALA A 215 33.12 10.23 -7.06
N ALA A 216 33.51 9.33 -7.95
CA ALA A 216 33.02 9.29 -9.32
C ALA A 216 31.52 8.89 -9.38
N ARG A 217 31.11 7.90 -8.58
CA ARG A 217 29.72 7.49 -8.46
C ARG A 217 28.86 8.62 -7.85
N ALA A 218 29.33 9.26 -6.78
CA ALA A 218 28.62 10.38 -6.18
C ALA A 218 28.37 11.50 -7.19
N ARG A 219 29.39 11.87 -7.97
CA ARG A 219 29.24 12.86 -9.04
C ARG A 219 28.20 12.45 -10.09
N GLN A 220 28.15 11.18 -10.47
CA GLN A 220 27.15 10.67 -11.41
C GLN A 220 25.73 10.77 -10.82
N VAL A 221 25.55 10.34 -9.57
CA VAL A 221 24.25 10.35 -8.88
C VAL A 221 23.71 11.76 -8.71
N TYR A 222 24.58 12.73 -8.35
CA TYR A 222 24.17 14.11 -8.12
C TYR A 222 24.12 14.98 -9.38
N ALA A 223 24.56 14.48 -10.55
CA ALA A 223 24.57 15.25 -11.78
C ALA A 223 23.20 15.84 -12.17
N PRO A 224 22.07 15.09 -12.10
CA PRO A 224 20.76 15.65 -12.41
C PRO A 224 20.36 16.82 -11.49
N LEU A 225 20.69 16.73 -10.19
CA LEU A 225 20.44 17.81 -9.25
C LEU A 225 21.33 19.03 -9.53
N ALA A 226 22.60 18.83 -9.84
CA ALA A 226 23.51 19.91 -10.20
C ALA A 226 23.03 20.67 -11.46
N GLU A 227 22.56 19.94 -12.47
CA GLU A 227 21.98 20.51 -13.69
C GLU A 227 20.68 21.28 -13.38
N PHE A 228 19.82 20.72 -12.53
CA PHE A 228 18.58 21.36 -12.11
C PHE A 228 18.88 22.68 -11.35
N ILE A 229 19.78 22.67 -10.36
CA ILE A 229 20.17 23.85 -9.58
C ILE A 229 20.74 24.95 -10.49
N ALA A 230 21.63 24.58 -11.43
CA ALA A 230 22.20 25.53 -12.38
C ALA A 230 21.13 26.15 -13.31
N ALA A 231 20.11 25.37 -13.70
CA ALA A 231 19.01 25.84 -14.55
C ALA A 231 18.04 26.79 -13.81
N GLN A 232 17.89 26.60 -12.48
CA GLN A 232 17.00 27.41 -11.63
C GLN A 232 17.71 28.62 -10.97
N ASP A 233 19.01 28.83 -11.22
CA ASP A 233 19.84 29.87 -10.60
C ASP A 233 19.80 29.85 -9.06
N LEU A 234 19.69 28.64 -8.49
CA LEU A 234 19.70 28.44 -7.05
C LEU A 234 21.10 28.60 -6.48
N ALA A 235 21.22 29.34 -5.37
CA ALA A 235 22.51 29.56 -4.71
C ALA A 235 22.97 28.25 -4.04
N VAL A 236 23.99 27.60 -4.60
CA VAL A 236 24.57 26.37 -4.05
C VAL A 236 24.98 26.54 -2.58
N GLY A 237 25.43 27.72 -2.17
CA GLY A 237 25.83 28.06 -0.80
C GLY A 237 24.67 28.04 0.21
N ASP A 238 23.42 28.02 -0.22
CA ASP A 238 22.25 27.92 0.65
C ASP A 238 21.78 26.49 0.87
N VAL A 239 22.33 25.52 0.14
CA VAL A 239 21.99 24.11 0.28
C VAL A 239 22.88 23.46 1.34
N ILE A 240 22.29 23.17 2.50
CA ILE A 240 22.98 22.51 3.62
C ILE A 240 22.79 20.99 3.61
N GLY A 241 21.84 20.46 2.82
CA GLY A 241 21.55 19.04 2.69
C GLY A 241 20.92 18.68 1.35
N ALA A 242 21.33 17.57 0.77
CA ALA A 242 20.63 16.99 -0.38
C ALA A 242 20.85 15.48 -0.48
N THR A 243 19.85 14.78 -1.02
CA THR A 243 19.97 13.39 -1.50
C THR A 243 19.23 13.25 -2.82
N VAL A 244 19.74 12.40 -3.69
CA VAL A 244 19.16 12.09 -5.01
C VAL A 244 18.84 10.61 -5.06
N TRP A 245 17.64 10.28 -5.51
CA TRP A 245 17.21 8.90 -5.70
C TRP A 245 16.24 8.76 -6.86
N THR A 246 16.22 7.57 -7.45
CA THR A 246 15.25 7.17 -8.47
C THR A 246 14.29 6.17 -7.87
N THR A 247 12.99 6.44 -7.99
CA THR A 247 11.96 5.48 -7.58
C THR A 247 11.97 4.27 -8.49
N GLY A 248 11.70 3.10 -7.91
CA GLY A 248 11.56 1.87 -8.68
C GLY A 248 10.19 1.72 -9.35
N ASN A 249 9.89 0.49 -9.77
CA ASN A 249 8.61 0.13 -10.36
C ASN A 249 7.99 -1.10 -9.65
N PRO A 250 7.65 -0.98 -8.37
CA PRO A 250 7.08 -2.10 -7.61
C PRO A 250 5.73 -2.56 -8.15
N SER A 251 4.91 -1.68 -8.73
CA SER A 251 3.59 -2.04 -9.27
C SER A 251 3.67 -3.05 -10.42
N ARG A 252 4.81 -3.16 -11.10
CA ARG A 252 5.04 -4.13 -12.19
C ARG A 252 4.81 -5.58 -11.74
N TYR A 253 5.05 -5.88 -10.45
CA TYR A 253 4.92 -7.25 -9.93
C TYR A 253 3.49 -7.78 -10.09
N LEU A 254 2.50 -7.07 -9.54
CA LEU A 254 1.10 -7.47 -9.66
C LEU A 254 0.58 -7.35 -11.09
N LYS A 255 0.98 -6.30 -11.82
CA LYS A 255 0.61 -6.13 -13.24
C LYS A 255 1.08 -7.31 -14.08
N ASN A 256 2.33 -7.72 -13.94
CA ASN A 256 2.88 -8.87 -14.68
C ASN A 256 2.21 -10.18 -14.26
N LEU A 257 1.95 -10.37 -12.97
CA LEU A 257 1.24 -11.55 -12.48
C LEU A 257 -0.14 -11.66 -13.13
N VAL A 258 -0.94 -10.60 -13.10
CA VAL A 258 -2.28 -10.59 -13.70
C VAL A 258 -2.22 -10.78 -15.20
N ALA A 259 -1.30 -10.11 -15.89
CA ALA A 259 -1.12 -10.25 -17.33
C ALA A 259 -0.84 -11.70 -17.74
N ASN A 260 0.00 -12.40 -16.98
CA ASN A 260 0.29 -13.84 -17.23
C ASN A 260 -0.93 -14.71 -16.90
N VAL A 261 -1.49 -14.58 -15.72
CA VAL A 261 -2.64 -15.37 -15.25
C VAL A 261 -3.87 -15.18 -16.15
N SER A 262 -4.08 -13.98 -16.66
CA SER A 262 -5.18 -13.67 -17.59
C SER A 262 -5.12 -14.48 -18.91
N GLN A 263 -3.96 -15.03 -19.29
CA GLN A 263 -3.84 -15.92 -20.45
C GLN A 263 -4.30 -17.35 -20.16
N TRP A 264 -4.40 -17.74 -18.89
CA TRP A 264 -4.82 -19.09 -18.52
C TRP A 264 -6.31 -19.30 -18.73
N GLN A 265 -6.70 -20.55 -18.97
CA GLN A 265 -8.10 -20.94 -18.97
C GLN A 265 -8.49 -21.45 -17.57
N PRO A 266 -9.55 -20.92 -16.97
CA PRO A 266 -10.03 -21.44 -15.69
C PRO A 266 -10.53 -22.87 -15.84
N VAL A 267 -10.31 -23.69 -14.84
CA VAL A 267 -10.97 -25.01 -14.75
C VAL A 267 -12.47 -24.75 -14.62
N PRO A 268 -13.34 -25.49 -15.34
CA PRO A 268 -14.79 -25.38 -15.17
C PRO A 268 -15.21 -25.61 -13.71
N ALA A 269 -16.26 -24.93 -13.27
CA ALA A 269 -16.88 -25.18 -11.96
C ALA A 269 -17.56 -26.56 -11.95
N ASP A 270 -17.75 -27.09 -10.76
CA ASP A 270 -18.62 -28.26 -10.53
C ASP A 270 -20.08 -27.94 -10.94
N ALA A 271 -20.96 -28.95 -10.86
CA ALA A 271 -22.38 -28.73 -11.11
C ALA A 271 -22.95 -27.65 -10.15
N TRP A 272 -23.76 -26.77 -10.71
CA TRP A 272 -24.45 -25.74 -9.97
C TRP A 272 -25.72 -26.29 -9.31
N LEU A 273 -25.97 -25.85 -8.09
CA LEU A 273 -27.13 -26.21 -7.31
C LEU A 273 -27.84 -24.94 -6.82
N LEU A 274 -29.16 -24.98 -6.82
CA LEU A 274 -29.98 -24.01 -6.11
C LEU A 274 -29.79 -24.18 -4.61
N ARG A 275 -29.22 -23.23 -3.94
CA ARG A 275 -29.01 -23.22 -2.49
C ARG A 275 -30.20 -22.64 -1.77
N GLU A 276 -30.70 -21.51 -2.24
CA GLU A 276 -31.75 -20.73 -1.58
C GLU A 276 -32.48 -19.82 -2.57
N GLU A 277 -33.73 -19.53 -2.26
CA GLU A 277 -34.53 -18.51 -2.94
C GLU A 277 -34.97 -17.42 -1.97
N THR A 278 -34.73 -16.15 -2.34
CA THR A 278 -35.27 -14.98 -1.64
C THR A 278 -36.41 -14.35 -2.42
N ALA A 279 -36.97 -13.22 -1.96
CA ALA A 279 -37.97 -12.48 -2.72
C ALA A 279 -37.40 -11.91 -4.06
N ASP A 280 -36.13 -11.46 -4.04
CA ASP A 280 -35.53 -10.69 -5.11
C ASP A 280 -34.63 -11.52 -6.04
N TYR A 281 -34.07 -12.64 -5.56
CA TYR A 281 -33.06 -13.43 -6.30
C TYR A 281 -33.02 -14.91 -5.86
N CYS A 282 -32.43 -15.74 -6.71
CA CYS A 282 -32.00 -17.10 -6.37
C CYS A 282 -30.51 -17.11 -6.07
N VAL A 283 -30.11 -17.93 -5.08
CA VAL A 283 -28.69 -18.18 -4.73
C VAL A 283 -28.27 -19.52 -5.29
N LEU A 284 -27.32 -19.53 -6.19
CA LEU A 284 -26.72 -20.73 -6.78
C LEU A 284 -25.34 -20.94 -6.16
N GLU A 285 -25.02 -22.19 -5.82
CA GLU A 285 -23.73 -22.56 -5.27
C GLU A 285 -23.03 -23.63 -6.13
N SER A 286 -21.71 -23.54 -6.17
CA SER A 286 -20.86 -24.54 -6.78
C SER A 286 -19.48 -24.53 -6.11
N LYS A 287 -18.55 -25.30 -6.65
CA LYS A 287 -17.15 -25.35 -6.24
C LYS A 287 -16.25 -25.19 -7.46
N TRP A 288 -15.09 -24.64 -7.22
CA TRP A 288 -14.10 -24.40 -8.25
C TRP A 288 -12.69 -24.74 -7.74
N GLU A 289 -11.90 -25.39 -8.61
CA GLU A 289 -10.50 -25.70 -8.33
C GLU A 289 -9.62 -24.48 -8.63
N ALA A 290 -9.38 -23.65 -7.61
CA ALA A 290 -8.53 -22.47 -7.68
C ALA A 290 -7.04 -22.85 -7.67
N PRO A 291 -6.20 -22.26 -8.53
CA PRO A 291 -4.77 -22.51 -8.50
C PRO A 291 -4.10 -21.87 -7.29
N VAL A 292 -3.19 -22.59 -6.66
CA VAL A 292 -2.31 -22.07 -5.61
C VAL A 292 -0.90 -21.93 -6.17
N LEU A 293 -0.41 -20.71 -6.22
CA LEU A 293 0.90 -20.34 -6.77
C LEU A 293 1.99 -20.34 -5.70
N GLN A 294 1.60 -20.08 -4.45
CA GLN A 294 2.53 -19.96 -3.33
C GLN A 294 3.16 -21.31 -2.97
N LYS A 295 4.47 -21.28 -2.77
CA LYS A 295 5.27 -22.41 -2.32
C LYS A 295 5.12 -22.67 -0.84
N GLY A 296 5.04 -23.94 -0.47
CA GLY A 296 4.97 -24.38 0.92
C GLY A 296 3.56 -24.47 1.47
N ALA A 297 3.46 -24.59 2.78
CA ALA A 297 2.20 -24.76 3.50
C ALA A 297 1.87 -23.52 4.34
N ILE A 298 0.59 -23.20 4.45
CA ILE A 298 0.06 -22.19 5.35
C ILE A 298 0.42 -22.61 6.80
N PRO A 299 0.84 -21.67 7.67
CA PRO A 299 0.82 -20.22 7.55
C PRO A 299 2.05 -19.58 6.89
N PHE A 300 2.81 -20.30 6.09
CA PHE A 300 4.00 -19.78 5.38
C PHE A 300 5.08 -19.21 6.32
N VAL A 301 5.47 -19.94 7.32
CA VAL A 301 6.47 -19.47 8.31
C VAL A 301 7.82 -19.15 7.64
N THR A 302 8.25 -19.95 6.66
CA THR A 302 9.54 -19.76 5.96
C THR A 302 9.44 -19.74 4.44
N ALA A 303 8.30 -20.14 3.89
CA ALA A 303 8.01 -20.20 2.46
C ALA A 303 6.96 -19.12 2.09
N GLY A 304 6.08 -19.40 1.11
CA GLY A 304 4.96 -18.53 0.77
C GLY A 304 5.22 -17.58 -0.40
N THR A 305 6.36 -17.69 -1.07
CA THR A 305 6.64 -16.92 -2.30
C THR A 305 6.02 -17.59 -3.52
N ILE A 306 5.65 -16.75 -4.49
CA ILE A 306 5.28 -17.18 -5.84
C ILE A 306 6.58 -17.28 -6.68
N ASP A 307 6.82 -18.44 -7.25
CA ASP A 307 7.94 -18.63 -8.18
C ASP A 307 7.46 -18.45 -9.62
N PHE A 308 8.35 -17.97 -10.48
CA PHE A 308 8.13 -17.81 -11.92
C PHE A 308 9.07 -18.74 -12.67
N ASP A 309 8.61 -19.24 -13.81
CA ASP A 309 9.43 -20.05 -14.72
C ASP A 309 10.35 -19.19 -15.62
N ASP A 310 11.11 -19.85 -16.49
CA ASP A 310 12.03 -19.16 -17.41
C ASP A 310 11.31 -18.26 -18.44
N GLN A 311 9.98 -18.36 -18.55
CA GLN A 311 9.14 -17.53 -19.40
C GLN A 311 8.43 -16.41 -18.61
N SER A 312 8.81 -16.24 -17.35
CA SER A 312 8.19 -15.30 -16.39
C SER A 312 6.72 -15.59 -16.10
N SER A 313 6.25 -16.82 -16.32
CA SER A 313 4.91 -17.28 -15.92
C SER A 313 4.92 -17.79 -14.49
N PRO A 314 3.90 -17.47 -13.68
CA PRO A 314 3.82 -17.98 -12.33
C PRO A 314 3.56 -19.49 -12.31
N VAL A 315 4.23 -20.20 -11.41
CA VAL A 315 4.17 -21.67 -11.33
C VAL A 315 3.02 -22.12 -10.44
N ILE A 316 2.07 -22.90 -10.99
CA ILE A 316 1.01 -23.54 -10.19
C ILE A 316 1.62 -24.65 -9.34
N ARG A 317 1.49 -24.56 -8.03
CA ARG A 317 2.03 -25.54 -7.08
C ARG A 317 1.03 -26.63 -6.74
N ARG A 318 -0.23 -26.27 -6.64
CA ARG A 318 -1.37 -27.16 -6.36
C ARG A 318 -2.66 -26.44 -6.70
N THR A 319 -3.79 -27.12 -6.55
CA THR A 319 -5.12 -26.51 -6.53
C THR A 319 -5.73 -26.57 -5.13
N ARG A 320 -6.74 -25.78 -4.91
CA ARG A 320 -7.65 -25.86 -3.77
C ARG A 320 -9.09 -25.75 -4.23
N THR A 321 -9.96 -26.51 -3.60
CA THR A 321 -11.40 -26.38 -3.83
C THR A 321 -11.92 -25.14 -3.14
N ALA A 322 -12.45 -24.18 -3.90
CA ALA A 322 -13.04 -22.93 -3.41
C ALA A 322 -14.56 -22.96 -3.61
N PRO A 323 -15.37 -22.79 -2.54
CA PRO A 323 -16.79 -22.48 -2.69
C PRO A 323 -17.00 -21.20 -3.48
N ILE A 324 -18.00 -21.22 -4.38
CA ILE A 324 -18.38 -20.10 -5.21
C ILE A 324 -19.90 -19.91 -5.20
N ILE A 325 -20.32 -18.65 -5.26
CA ILE A 325 -21.74 -18.24 -5.24
C ILE A 325 -22.01 -17.38 -6.47
N VAL A 326 -23.18 -17.61 -7.08
CA VAL A 326 -23.79 -16.72 -8.07
C VAL A 326 -25.22 -16.45 -7.62
N THR A 327 -25.68 -15.19 -7.69
CA THR A 327 -27.09 -14.87 -7.52
C THR A 327 -27.70 -14.41 -8.82
N ILE A 328 -28.91 -14.90 -9.12
CA ILE A 328 -29.66 -14.55 -10.32
C ILE A 328 -30.88 -13.71 -9.89
N PRO A 329 -31.01 -12.44 -10.33
CA PRO A 329 -32.18 -11.62 -10.01
C PRO A 329 -33.45 -12.22 -10.63
N LYS A 330 -34.55 -12.21 -9.88
CA LYS A 330 -35.87 -12.72 -10.34
C LYS A 330 -36.53 -11.76 -11.32
N GLN A 331 -35.85 -11.51 -12.41
CA GLN A 331 -36.24 -10.58 -13.48
C GLN A 331 -36.02 -11.23 -14.86
N THR A 332 -36.47 -10.55 -15.92
CA THR A 332 -36.12 -10.99 -17.27
C THR A 332 -34.67 -10.62 -17.58
N MET A 333 -33.89 -11.60 -18.00
CA MET A 333 -32.50 -11.39 -18.41
C MET A 333 -32.45 -10.51 -19.69
N PRO A 334 -31.65 -9.46 -19.71
CA PRO A 334 -31.39 -8.69 -20.94
C PRO A 334 -30.78 -9.59 -22.04
N ALA A 335 -30.94 -9.20 -23.29
CA ALA A 335 -30.41 -9.97 -24.43
C ALA A 335 -28.88 -10.15 -24.41
N ALA A 336 -28.13 -9.22 -23.77
CA ALA A 336 -26.69 -9.30 -23.58
C ALA A 336 -26.28 -10.16 -22.40
N GLY A 337 -27.22 -10.65 -21.58
CA GLY A 337 -27.00 -11.29 -20.30
C GLY A 337 -27.25 -10.35 -19.11
N PHE A 338 -27.21 -10.88 -17.91
CA PHE A 338 -27.28 -10.04 -16.71
C PHE A 338 -25.96 -9.25 -16.52
N PRO A 339 -26.01 -7.94 -16.22
CA PRO A 339 -24.83 -7.26 -15.69
C PRO A 339 -24.40 -7.91 -14.39
N VAL A 340 -23.10 -7.94 -14.09
CA VAL A 340 -22.58 -8.70 -12.95
C VAL A 340 -21.74 -7.87 -12.00
N LEU A 341 -22.05 -7.97 -10.70
CA LEU A 341 -21.29 -7.40 -9.61
C LEU A 341 -20.41 -8.49 -8.97
N HIS A 342 -19.11 -8.36 -9.12
CA HIS A 342 -18.13 -9.24 -8.47
C HIS A 342 -17.88 -8.75 -7.03
N TYR A 343 -18.28 -9.55 -6.04
CA TYR A 343 -18.10 -9.20 -4.63
C TYR A 343 -16.83 -9.83 -4.05
N HIS A 344 -15.99 -9.02 -3.42
CA HIS A 344 -14.79 -9.43 -2.71
C HIS A 344 -14.99 -9.24 -1.20
N HIS A 345 -15.04 -10.34 -0.45
CA HIS A 345 -15.20 -10.31 1.00
C HIS A 345 -13.94 -9.82 1.73
N GLY A 346 -14.12 -9.35 2.97
CA GLY A 346 -13.03 -8.90 3.85
C GLY A 346 -12.19 -10.04 4.42
N THR A 347 -11.30 -9.71 5.34
CA THR A 347 -10.42 -10.68 6.02
C THR A 347 -11.23 -11.77 6.70
N GLY A 348 -10.84 -13.02 6.48
CA GLY A 348 -11.54 -14.19 7.05
C GLY A 348 -12.97 -14.40 6.57
N GLY A 349 -13.39 -13.71 5.49
CA GLY A 349 -14.76 -13.81 4.97
C GLY A 349 -15.05 -15.10 4.21
N LEU A 350 -16.34 -15.27 3.86
CA LEU A 350 -16.91 -16.39 3.13
C LEU A 350 -17.49 -15.91 1.79
N ALA A 351 -17.57 -16.81 0.82
CA ALA A 351 -18.31 -16.55 -0.43
C ALA A 351 -19.77 -16.15 -0.18
N THR A 352 -20.40 -16.73 0.85
CA THR A 352 -21.80 -16.46 1.21
C THR A 352 -22.06 -15.03 1.68
N GLN A 353 -21.03 -14.29 2.10
CA GLN A 353 -21.20 -12.91 2.55
C GLN A 353 -21.82 -11.99 1.50
N VAL A 354 -21.74 -12.33 0.23
CA VAL A 354 -22.40 -11.56 -0.83
C VAL A 354 -23.92 -11.44 -0.63
N PHE A 355 -24.56 -12.45 -0.01
CA PHE A 355 -25.99 -12.42 0.27
C PHE A 355 -26.35 -12.49 1.76
N GLU A 356 -25.44 -12.97 2.62
CA GLU A 356 -25.68 -13.07 4.06
C GLU A 356 -25.33 -11.76 4.80
N ARG A 357 -24.44 -10.93 4.25
CA ARG A 357 -23.96 -9.71 4.92
C ARG A 357 -24.89 -8.53 4.65
N GLY A 358 -25.92 -8.41 5.44
CA GLY A 358 -26.82 -7.27 5.47
C GLY A 358 -26.85 -6.63 6.86
N LEU A 359 -28.01 -6.07 7.23
CA LEU A 359 -28.22 -5.39 8.50
C LEU A 359 -27.95 -6.30 9.70
N THR A 360 -27.12 -5.84 10.61
CA THR A 360 -26.89 -6.44 11.93
C THR A 360 -27.75 -5.72 12.97
N ALA A 361 -28.61 -6.42 13.67
CA ALA A 361 -29.45 -5.88 14.73
C ALA A 361 -28.70 -5.79 16.06
N ALA A 362 -29.25 -5.03 17.02
CA ALA A 362 -28.63 -4.81 18.34
C ALA A 362 -28.43 -6.11 19.17
N ASP A 363 -29.13 -7.17 18.85
CA ASP A 363 -28.95 -8.49 19.48
C ASP A 363 -27.88 -9.35 18.78
N GLY A 364 -27.20 -8.78 17.76
CA GLY A 364 -26.17 -9.46 16.96
C GLY A 364 -26.72 -10.32 15.84
N SER A 365 -28.04 -10.44 15.67
CA SER A 365 -28.64 -11.17 14.56
C SER A 365 -28.40 -10.43 13.24
N GLN A 366 -28.08 -11.19 12.18
CA GLN A 366 -27.89 -10.66 10.85
C GLN A 366 -29.08 -11.00 9.96
N SER A 367 -29.44 -10.08 9.10
CA SER A 367 -30.45 -10.28 8.06
C SER A 367 -29.86 -10.10 6.68
N TYR A 368 -30.53 -10.62 5.65
CA TYR A 368 -30.14 -10.42 4.26
C TYR A 368 -30.53 -9.03 3.72
N LEU A 369 -31.27 -8.27 4.53
CA LEU A 369 -31.73 -6.93 4.15
C LEU A 369 -30.54 -6.00 3.94
N GLY A 370 -30.46 -5.40 2.74
CA GLY A 370 -29.35 -4.53 2.37
C GLY A 370 -28.05 -5.24 2.02
N SER A 371 -28.07 -6.58 1.88
CA SER A 371 -26.90 -7.32 1.38
C SER A 371 -26.54 -6.91 -0.04
N PRO A 372 -25.27 -7.04 -0.46
CA PRO A 372 -24.85 -6.73 -1.83
C PRO A 372 -25.72 -7.43 -2.89
N ALA A 373 -26.08 -8.68 -2.67
CA ALA A 373 -26.94 -9.44 -3.58
C ALA A 373 -28.35 -8.83 -3.68
N GLN A 374 -28.94 -8.40 -2.56
CA GLN A 374 -30.28 -7.81 -2.60
C GLN A 374 -30.27 -6.47 -3.32
N VAL A 375 -29.34 -5.59 -2.96
CA VAL A 375 -29.24 -4.25 -3.57
C VAL A 375 -29.00 -4.37 -5.07
N ALA A 376 -28.10 -5.26 -5.50
CA ALA A 376 -27.79 -5.52 -6.90
C ALA A 376 -29.01 -6.10 -7.65
N ALA A 377 -29.67 -7.13 -7.06
CA ALA A 377 -30.83 -7.78 -7.69
C ALA A 377 -32.00 -6.82 -7.92
N GLN A 378 -32.26 -5.88 -7.00
CA GLN A 378 -33.28 -4.84 -7.14
C GLN A 378 -32.99 -3.88 -8.31
N ARG A 379 -31.73 -3.83 -8.79
CA ARG A 379 -31.27 -3.06 -9.95
C ARG A 379 -30.96 -3.92 -11.17
N GLY A 380 -31.41 -5.19 -11.17
CA GLY A 380 -31.25 -6.10 -12.30
C GLY A 380 -29.85 -6.70 -12.47
N TRP A 381 -28.97 -6.58 -11.48
CA TRP A 381 -27.63 -7.15 -11.48
C TRP A 381 -27.59 -8.54 -10.85
N ALA A 382 -26.93 -9.47 -11.52
CA ALA A 382 -26.45 -10.68 -10.88
C ALA A 382 -25.26 -10.35 -9.99
N THR A 383 -25.01 -11.18 -8.94
CA THR A 383 -23.79 -11.06 -8.13
C THR A 383 -23.01 -12.34 -8.12
N THR A 384 -21.71 -12.25 -7.86
CA THR A 384 -20.86 -13.42 -7.71
C THR A 384 -19.81 -13.19 -6.64
N ALA A 385 -19.46 -14.27 -5.92
CA ALA A 385 -18.40 -14.27 -4.93
C ALA A 385 -17.71 -15.64 -4.87
N MET A 386 -16.46 -15.63 -4.44
CA MET A 386 -15.69 -16.85 -4.17
C MET A 386 -15.07 -16.78 -2.78
N ALA A 387 -14.88 -17.93 -2.15
CA ALA A 387 -14.02 -18.05 -0.99
C ALA A 387 -12.57 -17.75 -1.40
N GLY A 388 -12.06 -16.60 -0.95
CA GLY A 388 -10.72 -16.13 -1.30
C GLY A 388 -9.61 -16.89 -0.59
N HIS A 389 -8.39 -16.70 -1.07
CA HIS A 389 -7.20 -17.23 -0.41
C HIS A 389 -7.13 -16.74 1.06
N LEU A 390 -6.90 -17.67 2.00
CA LEU A 390 -6.92 -17.41 3.44
C LEU A 390 -8.28 -16.90 4.00
N GLY A 391 -9.37 -17.06 3.25
CA GLY A 391 -10.72 -16.88 3.78
C GLY A 391 -11.12 -17.99 4.77
N ALA A 392 -12.25 -17.81 5.44
CA ALA A 392 -12.70 -18.75 6.49
C ALA A 392 -12.85 -20.19 5.98
N ASP A 393 -13.35 -20.39 4.76
CA ASP A 393 -13.48 -21.72 4.15
C ASP A 393 -12.13 -22.40 3.93
N HIS A 394 -11.09 -21.64 3.63
CA HIS A 394 -9.73 -22.14 3.50
C HIS A 394 -9.12 -22.42 4.88
N GLN A 395 -9.43 -21.59 5.86
CA GLN A 395 -8.96 -21.74 7.24
C GLN A 395 -9.60 -22.93 7.95
N GLU A 396 -10.82 -23.31 7.58
CA GLU A 396 -11.48 -24.48 8.16
C GLU A 396 -10.69 -25.78 7.98
N GLN A 397 -9.93 -25.87 6.89
CA GLN A 397 -8.98 -26.97 6.63
C GLN A 397 -7.75 -26.93 7.55
N LEU A 398 -7.58 -25.84 8.30
CA LEU A 398 -6.40 -25.57 9.13
C LEU A 398 -6.72 -25.51 10.64
N ARG A 399 -7.87 -25.99 11.07
CA ARG A 399 -8.33 -25.94 12.49
C ARG A 399 -7.34 -26.49 13.51
N LEU A 400 -6.51 -27.46 13.12
CA LEU A 400 -5.43 -27.97 14.01
C LEU A 400 -4.34 -26.92 14.24
N LEU A 401 -4.14 -26.02 13.30
CA LEU A 401 -3.19 -24.93 13.42
C LEU A 401 -3.74 -23.80 14.29
N ASP A 402 -5.06 -23.56 14.23
CA ASP A 402 -5.77 -22.57 15.04
C ASP A 402 -5.50 -22.80 16.53
N THR A 403 -5.65 -24.05 16.98
CA THR A 403 -5.36 -24.45 18.37
C THR A 403 -3.91 -24.16 18.80
N VAL A 404 -2.96 -24.14 17.86
CA VAL A 404 -1.56 -23.80 18.15
C VAL A 404 -1.36 -22.30 18.17
N LEU A 405 -2.03 -21.57 17.27
CA LEU A 405 -1.95 -20.11 17.20
C LEU A 405 -2.65 -19.42 18.37
N GLU A 406 -3.74 -20.02 18.89
CA GLU A 406 -4.41 -19.56 20.12
C GLU A 406 -3.51 -19.57 21.37
N LEU A 407 -2.37 -20.24 21.33
CA LEU A 407 -1.35 -20.15 22.39
C LEU A 407 -0.62 -18.81 22.41
N ILE A 408 -0.76 -18.00 21.33
CA ILE A 408 -0.22 -16.65 21.26
C ILE A 408 -1.40 -15.70 21.55
N PRO A 409 -1.39 -14.96 22.66
CA PRO A 409 -2.48 -14.07 23.01
C PRO A 409 -2.84 -13.11 21.85
N GLY A 410 -4.13 -13.04 21.50
CA GLY A 410 -4.65 -12.18 20.44
C GLY A 410 -4.37 -12.65 19.01
N PHE A 411 -3.60 -13.72 18.79
CA PHE A 411 -3.29 -14.19 17.43
C PHE A 411 -4.37 -15.18 16.94
N THR A 412 -4.88 -14.93 15.74
CA THR A 412 -5.88 -15.77 15.07
C THR A 412 -5.41 -16.17 13.67
N LEU A 413 -6.06 -17.15 13.03
CA LEU A 413 -5.79 -17.50 11.63
C LEU A 413 -5.94 -16.31 10.67
N ASN A 414 -6.80 -15.33 10.98
CA ASN A 414 -6.94 -14.13 10.18
C ASN A 414 -5.62 -13.35 10.06
N HIS A 415 -4.79 -13.38 11.09
CA HIS A 415 -3.47 -12.75 11.08
C HIS A 415 -2.48 -13.44 10.13
N THR A 416 -2.75 -14.67 9.68
CA THR A 416 -1.91 -15.34 8.68
C THR A 416 -1.92 -14.62 7.31
N THR A 417 -2.98 -13.89 7.02
CA THR A 417 -3.07 -13.03 5.83
C THR A 417 -1.99 -11.94 5.88
N TYR A 418 -1.78 -11.37 7.06
CA TYR A 418 -0.84 -10.29 7.35
C TYR A 418 0.43 -10.82 8.00
N ASN A 419 1.12 -11.71 7.32
CA ASN A 419 2.28 -12.43 7.84
C ASN A 419 3.53 -11.54 7.93
N PHE A 420 3.53 -10.57 8.86
CA PHE A 420 4.63 -9.63 9.07
C PHE A 420 5.94 -10.28 9.55
N LEU A 421 5.88 -11.49 10.11
CA LEU A 421 7.10 -12.27 10.43
C LEU A 421 7.78 -12.83 9.18
N ASN A 422 7.03 -12.92 8.06
CA ASN A 422 7.52 -13.31 6.76
C ASN A 422 6.93 -12.39 5.66
N PRO A 423 7.44 -11.13 5.54
CA PRO A 423 6.84 -10.12 4.69
C PRO A 423 6.76 -10.49 3.20
N LYS A 424 7.66 -11.33 2.69
CA LYS A 424 7.53 -11.84 1.32
C LYS A 424 6.30 -12.74 1.14
N ALA A 425 5.96 -13.54 2.16
CA ALA A 425 4.72 -14.32 2.13
C ALA A 425 3.50 -13.42 2.27
N MET A 426 3.57 -12.38 3.11
CA MET A 426 2.52 -11.38 3.23
C MET A 426 2.26 -10.70 1.88
N ARG A 427 3.28 -10.18 1.21
CA ARG A 427 3.16 -9.61 -0.14
C ARG A 427 2.51 -10.60 -1.10
N ASP A 428 2.96 -11.86 -1.08
CA ASP A 428 2.51 -12.87 -2.04
C ASP A 428 1.15 -13.48 -1.67
N ASN A 429 0.65 -13.30 -0.43
CA ASN A 429 -0.76 -13.56 -0.09
C ASN A 429 -1.69 -12.66 -0.91
N PHE A 430 -1.38 -11.36 -1.02
CA PHE A 430 -2.16 -10.43 -1.84
C PHE A 430 -2.05 -10.75 -3.34
N ALA A 431 -0.85 -11.09 -3.80
CA ALA A 431 -0.63 -11.52 -5.18
C ALA A 431 -1.44 -12.78 -5.51
N GLN A 432 -1.47 -13.76 -4.61
CA GLN A 432 -2.28 -14.98 -4.74
C GLN A 432 -3.77 -14.67 -4.81
N MET A 433 -4.27 -13.80 -3.92
CA MET A 433 -5.67 -13.37 -3.95
C MET A 433 -6.04 -12.74 -5.29
N LEU A 434 -5.18 -11.87 -5.80
CA LEU A 434 -5.42 -11.19 -7.07
C LEU A 434 -5.42 -12.17 -8.25
N ALA A 435 -4.47 -13.12 -8.28
CA ALA A 435 -4.42 -14.15 -9.31
C ALA A 435 -5.69 -15.03 -9.34
N GLU A 436 -6.17 -15.44 -8.16
CA GLU A 436 -7.42 -16.19 -8.04
C GLU A 436 -8.62 -15.39 -8.54
N ARG A 437 -8.73 -14.09 -8.16
CA ARG A 437 -9.83 -13.21 -8.59
C ARG A 437 -9.83 -13.00 -10.10
N THR A 438 -8.66 -12.85 -10.72
CA THR A 438 -8.51 -12.73 -12.18
C THR A 438 -9.07 -13.96 -12.90
N LEU A 439 -8.71 -15.16 -12.46
CA LEU A 439 -9.21 -16.40 -13.07
C LEU A 439 -10.68 -16.65 -12.77
N TYR A 440 -11.12 -16.35 -11.56
CA TYR A 440 -12.51 -16.48 -11.18
C TYR A 440 -13.43 -15.57 -12.01
N ARG A 441 -13.04 -14.34 -12.24
CA ARG A 441 -13.77 -13.45 -13.16
C ARG A 441 -13.90 -14.08 -14.55
N LYS A 442 -12.81 -14.62 -15.10
CA LYS A 442 -12.87 -15.33 -16.41
C LYS A 442 -13.80 -16.52 -16.39
N LEU A 443 -13.80 -17.29 -15.30
CA LEU A 443 -14.73 -18.41 -15.12
C LEU A 443 -16.19 -17.90 -15.16
N VAL A 444 -16.51 -16.89 -14.36
CA VAL A 444 -17.87 -16.31 -14.29
C VAL A 444 -18.34 -15.83 -15.66
N MET A 445 -17.50 -15.11 -16.37
CA MET A 445 -17.86 -14.56 -17.70
C MET A 445 -17.99 -15.64 -18.80
N SER A 446 -17.62 -16.88 -18.50
CA SER A 446 -17.80 -18.03 -19.39
C SER A 446 -18.97 -18.94 -19.02
N LEU A 447 -19.69 -18.64 -17.92
CA LEU A 447 -20.79 -19.49 -17.46
C LEU A 447 -22.01 -19.41 -18.36
N SER A 448 -22.63 -20.58 -18.55
CA SER A 448 -23.97 -20.77 -19.03
C SER A 448 -24.70 -21.65 -18.03
N LEU A 449 -25.73 -21.14 -17.39
CA LEU A 449 -26.42 -21.76 -16.25
C LEU A 449 -27.84 -22.13 -16.67
N ASP A 450 -28.23 -23.39 -16.46
CA ASP A 450 -29.57 -23.86 -16.74
C ASP A 450 -30.62 -22.99 -16.01
N ASP A 451 -31.60 -22.45 -16.74
CA ASP A 451 -32.59 -21.53 -16.16
C ASP A 451 -33.56 -22.20 -15.20
N SER A 452 -33.64 -23.53 -15.22
CA SER A 452 -34.39 -24.31 -14.22
C SER A 452 -33.84 -24.14 -12.80
N LEU A 453 -32.60 -23.73 -12.63
CA LEU A 453 -31.99 -23.41 -11.33
C LEU A 453 -32.60 -22.15 -10.67
N CYS A 454 -33.29 -21.30 -11.43
CA CYS A 454 -34.03 -20.13 -10.92
C CYS A 454 -35.30 -19.92 -11.74
N ALA A 455 -36.28 -20.77 -11.57
CA ALA A 455 -37.51 -20.72 -12.37
C ALA A 455 -38.31 -19.42 -12.26
N ALA A 456 -38.03 -18.58 -11.28
CA ALA A 456 -38.67 -17.28 -11.10
C ALA A 456 -38.02 -16.16 -11.95
N ALA A 457 -36.85 -16.41 -12.55
CA ALA A 457 -36.21 -15.53 -13.53
C ALA A 457 -36.49 -16.03 -14.94
N VAL A 458 -36.41 -15.13 -15.93
CA VAL A 458 -36.74 -15.47 -17.34
C VAL A 458 -35.47 -15.29 -18.19
N SER A 459 -34.90 -16.40 -18.69
CA SER A 459 -33.70 -16.35 -19.54
C SER A 459 -34.01 -16.03 -21.00
N GLY A 460 -35.18 -16.47 -21.50
CA GLY A 460 -35.58 -16.39 -22.91
C GLY A 460 -34.85 -17.38 -23.83
N SER A 461 -33.78 -18.03 -23.36
CA SER A 461 -32.93 -18.98 -24.14
C SER A 461 -32.80 -20.37 -23.51
N GLY A 462 -33.30 -20.58 -22.29
CA GLY A 462 -33.09 -21.79 -21.48
C GLY A 462 -31.83 -21.75 -20.60
N GLU A 463 -31.03 -20.72 -20.74
CA GLU A 463 -29.79 -20.57 -19.99
C GLU A 463 -29.55 -19.10 -19.56
N PHE A 464 -29.02 -18.88 -18.35
CA PHE A 464 -28.55 -17.59 -17.90
C PHE A 464 -27.07 -17.42 -18.26
N HIS A 465 -26.72 -16.22 -18.71
CA HIS A 465 -25.35 -15.80 -18.99
C HIS A 465 -25.13 -14.33 -18.55
N PHE A 466 -23.88 -13.88 -18.57
CA PHE A 466 -23.51 -12.57 -18.04
C PHE A 466 -23.02 -11.63 -19.12
N ASP A 467 -23.38 -10.35 -18.98
CA ASP A 467 -22.99 -9.29 -19.92
C ASP A 467 -21.51 -8.93 -19.70
N THR A 468 -20.69 -9.15 -20.72
CA THR A 468 -19.26 -8.82 -20.71
C THR A 468 -19.00 -7.32 -20.74
N GLY A 469 -19.95 -6.50 -21.18
CA GLY A 469 -19.84 -5.05 -21.27
C GLY A 469 -20.18 -4.32 -19.96
N HIS A 470 -20.96 -4.96 -19.08
CA HIS A 470 -21.42 -4.35 -17.83
C HIS A 470 -21.00 -5.17 -16.62
N GLN A 471 -19.78 -4.92 -16.15
CA GLN A 471 -19.20 -5.54 -14.98
C GLN A 471 -18.80 -4.48 -13.96
N ALA A 472 -19.13 -4.69 -12.70
CA ALA A 472 -18.64 -3.90 -11.58
C ALA A 472 -17.98 -4.79 -10.55
N VAL A 473 -17.09 -4.23 -9.74
CA VAL A 473 -16.49 -4.92 -8.61
C VAL A 473 -16.80 -4.16 -7.33
N MET A 474 -17.22 -4.88 -6.30
CA MET A 474 -17.43 -4.35 -4.95
C MET A 474 -16.54 -5.08 -3.96
N GLY A 475 -15.93 -4.35 -3.05
CA GLY A 475 -15.12 -4.94 -2.00
C GLY A 475 -15.36 -4.31 -0.64
N GLN A 476 -15.19 -5.12 0.41
CA GLN A 476 -15.27 -4.67 1.79
C GLN A 476 -13.96 -4.99 2.52
N SER A 477 -13.36 -4.00 3.22
CA SER A 477 -12.13 -4.20 3.99
C SER A 477 -10.98 -4.70 3.08
N LEU A 478 -10.32 -5.81 3.42
CA LEU A 478 -9.36 -6.49 2.53
C LEU A 478 -9.95 -6.73 1.13
N GLY A 479 -11.26 -6.99 1.05
CA GLY A 479 -11.96 -7.13 -0.24
C GLY A 479 -11.93 -5.85 -1.07
N SER A 480 -11.98 -4.67 -0.46
CA SER A 480 -11.87 -3.39 -1.18
C SER A 480 -10.50 -3.22 -1.82
N MET A 481 -9.45 -3.70 -1.17
CA MET A 481 -8.10 -3.69 -1.73
C MET A 481 -7.98 -4.60 -2.94
N THR A 482 -8.46 -5.85 -2.80
CA THR A 482 -8.41 -6.81 -3.92
C THR A 482 -9.34 -6.38 -5.06
N ALA A 483 -10.47 -5.72 -4.78
CA ALA A 483 -11.34 -5.14 -5.79
C ALA A 483 -10.66 -4.00 -6.55
N SER A 484 -10.01 -3.09 -5.83
CA SER A 484 -9.24 -1.99 -6.41
C SER A 484 -8.05 -2.47 -7.24
N ALA A 485 -7.31 -3.46 -6.72
CA ALA A 485 -6.21 -4.09 -7.47
C ALA A 485 -6.71 -4.79 -8.73
N SER A 486 -7.85 -5.51 -8.65
CA SER A 486 -8.47 -6.13 -9.83
C SER A 486 -8.86 -5.08 -10.87
N ALA A 487 -9.51 -4.01 -10.46
CA ALA A 487 -9.90 -2.93 -11.38
C ALA A 487 -8.67 -2.20 -11.99
N ALA A 488 -7.58 -2.07 -11.24
CA ALA A 488 -6.36 -1.40 -11.69
C ALA A 488 -5.42 -2.28 -12.53
N THR A 489 -5.67 -3.58 -12.61
CA THR A 489 -4.81 -4.53 -13.35
C THR A 489 -5.54 -5.33 -14.43
N ASP A 490 -6.87 -5.45 -14.34
CA ASP A 490 -7.69 -6.20 -15.29
C ASP A 490 -8.64 -5.26 -16.04
N GLN A 491 -8.79 -5.47 -17.35
CA GLN A 491 -9.72 -4.72 -18.18
C GLN A 491 -11.12 -5.30 -18.05
N GLY A 492 -12.13 -4.45 -18.00
CA GLY A 492 -13.53 -4.85 -18.11
C GLY A 492 -14.42 -4.47 -16.95
N TYR A 493 -13.92 -3.80 -15.92
CA TYR A 493 -14.75 -3.21 -14.89
C TYR A 493 -15.14 -1.78 -15.27
N SER A 494 -16.44 -1.51 -15.34
CA SER A 494 -16.99 -0.17 -15.53
C SER A 494 -17.18 0.59 -14.22
N GLY A 495 -17.32 -0.14 -13.10
CA GLY A 495 -17.51 0.43 -11.76
C GLY A 495 -16.72 -0.28 -10.68
N LEU A 496 -16.24 0.51 -9.71
CA LEU A 496 -15.62 0.05 -8.45
C LEU A 496 -16.42 0.65 -7.29
N ILE A 497 -16.91 -0.22 -6.40
CA ILE A 497 -17.55 0.15 -5.14
C ILE A 497 -16.65 -0.37 -4.02
N ALA A 498 -16.08 0.52 -3.22
CA ALA A 498 -15.20 0.17 -2.13
C ALA A 498 -15.79 0.61 -0.78
N THR A 499 -15.75 -0.26 0.21
CA THR A 499 -16.32 0.04 1.53
C THR A 499 -15.42 -0.45 2.66
N GLY A 500 -15.34 0.31 3.75
CA GLY A 500 -14.35 0.10 4.80
C GLY A 500 -12.97 -0.03 4.18
N ALA A 501 -12.66 0.88 3.26
CA ALA A 501 -11.56 0.77 2.33
C ALA A 501 -10.34 1.57 2.79
N GLY A 502 -9.15 1.06 2.55
CA GLY A 502 -7.91 1.77 2.84
C GLY A 502 -6.75 1.20 2.08
N ASN A 503 -5.73 2.01 1.93
CA ASN A 503 -4.47 1.51 1.45
C ASN A 503 -3.72 0.90 2.62
N TYR A 504 -3.41 -0.30 2.40
CA TYR A 504 -2.30 -0.89 3.10
C TYR A 504 -1.04 -0.63 2.26
N GLY A 505 -0.41 0.52 2.41
CA GLY A 505 1.03 0.58 2.39
C GLY A 505 1.41 -0.33 3.54
N LEU A 506 1.61 -1.58 3.23
CA LEU A 506 1.34 -2.73 4.10
C LEU A 506 2.04 -2.70 5.46
N GLY A 507 3.14 -1.97 5.58
CA GLY A 507 3.78 -1.76 6.84
C GLY A 507 2.97 -0.85 7.77
N LEU A 508 2.62 0.33 7.27
CA LEU A 508 2.02 1.39 8.08
C LEU A 508 0.60 1.06 8.52
N ALA A 509 -0.19 0.54 7.60
CA ALA A 509 -1.60 0.33 7.80
C ALA A 509 -1.91 -0.82 8.77
N LEU A 510 -1.18 -1.91 8.64
CA LEU A 510 -1.35 -3.05 9.54
C LEU A 510 -1.08 -2.66 10.99
N PHE A 511 -0.04 -1.86 11.22
CA PHE A 511 0.31 -1.45 12.58
C PHE A 511 -0.66 -0.43 13.15
N TYR A 512 -1.25 0.44 12.33
CA TYR A 512 -2.29 1.37 12.81
C TYR A 512 -3.57 0.64 13.22
N SER A 513 -3.98 -0.38 12.49
CA SER A 513 -5.13 -1.20 12.87
C SER A 513 -4.85 -2.12 14.06
N LEU A 514 -3.58 -2.38 14.38
CA LEU A 514 -3.16 -3.22 15.50
C LEU A 514 -2.63 -2.42 16.69
N GLY A 515 -2.46 -1.08 16.56
CA GLY A 515 -1.69 -0.23 17.46
C GLY A 515 -2.09 -0.30 18.94
N GLU A 516 -3.36 -0.47 19.23
CA GLU A 516 -3.87 -0.63 20.60
C GLU A 516 -4.19 -2.09 20.95
N SER A 517 -3.89 -3.04 20.05
CA SER A 517 -4.16 -4.46 20.27
C SER A 517 -3.00 -5.18 20.94
N ASP A 518 -3.29 -6.30 21.61
CA ASP A 518 -2.28 -7.19 22.18
C ASP A 518 -1.27 -7.67 21.12
N VAL A 519 -1.69 -7.81 19.87
CA VAL A 519 -0.83 -8.20 18.76
C VAL A 519 0.11 -7.07 18.36
N GLY A 520 -0.36 -5.83 18.33
CA GLY A 520 0.48 -4.65 18.09
C GLY A 520 1.56 -4.51 19.16
N ALA A 521 1.17 -4.59 20.42
CA ALA A 521 2.09 -4.56 21.55
C ALA A 521 3.13 -5.71 21.50
N LEU A 522 2.71 -6.91 21.09
CA LEU A 522 3.60 -8.06 20.91
C LEU A 522 4.63 -7.82 19.79
N ILE A 523 4.19 -7.24 18.67
CA ILE A 523 5.07 -6.90 17.56
C ILE A 523 6.12 -5.87 18.01
N GLU A 524 5.71 -4.79 18.64
CA GLU A 524 6.64 -3.77 19.08
C GLU A 524 7.61 -4.29 20.14
N ASN A 525 7.10 -4.97 21.16
CA ASN A 525 7.92 -5.46 22.26
C ASN A 525 8.89 -6.59 21.86
N VAL A 526 8.38 -7.58 21.11
CA VAL A 526 9.14 -8.79 20.82
C VAL A 526 9.85 -8.72 19.47
N TYR A 527 9.16 -8.28 18.44
CA TYR A 527 9.68 -8.30 17.08
C TYR A 527 10.52 -7.07 16.74
N LEU A 528 10.12 -5.89 17.20
CA LEU A 528 10.89 -4.65 17.06
C LEU A 528 11.78 -4.35 18.28
N ASN A 529 11.46 -4.90 19.45
CA ASN A 529 12.09 -4.66 20.74
C ASN A 529 12.13 -3.16 21.09
N VAL A 530 10.97 -2.54 21.02
CA VAL A 530 10.69 -1.17 21.46
C VAL A 530 9.48 -1.18 22.40
N GLU A 531 9.29 -0.09 23.15
CA GLU A 531 8.10 0.06 23.99
C GLU A 531 6.83 0.15 23.11
N PRO A 532 5.72 -0.47 23.54
CA PRO A 532 4.44 -0.38 22.83
C PRO A 532 4.02 1.07 22.56
N GLY A 533 3.53 1.34 21.35
CA GLY A 533 3.16 2.67 20.89
C GLY A 533 4.29 3.49 20.28
N THR A 534 5.54 3.06 20.37
CA THR A 534 6.69 3.82 19.83
C THR A 534 6.66 3.93 18.32
N VAL A 535 6.36 2.85 17.63
CA VAL A 535 6.40 2.77 16.16
C VAL A 535 5.02 2.98 15.57
N THR A 536 3.99 2.44 16.20
CA THR A 536 2.60 2.50 15.72
C THR A 536 2.03 3.91 15.73
N SER A 537 2.50 4.79 16.61
CA SER A 537 2.07 6.19 16.65
C SER A 537 2.94 7.15 15.81
N ASP A 538 4.03 6.67 15.21
CA ASP A 538 5.02 7.50 14.53
C ASP A 538 5.19 7.12 13.06
N LEU A 539 4.51 7.85 12.18
CA LEU A 539 4.56 7.66 10.73
C LEU A 539 5.94 7.93 10.09
N PHE A 540 6.84 8.55 10.82
CA PHE A 540 8.20 8.84 10.37
C PHE A 540 9.21 7.78 10.76
N HIS A 541 8.81 6.79 11.56
CA HIS A 541 9.76 5.82 12.09
C HIS A 541 10.44 5.00 10.96
N PRO A 542 11.78 4.79 10.98
CA PRO A 542 12.51 4.14 9.88
C PRO A 542 12.08 2.70 9.58
N VAL A 543 11.46 2.03 10.53
CA VAL A 543 10.86 0.70 10.34
C VAL A 543 9.88 0.70 9.15
N TRP A 544 9.14 1.79 8.94
CA TRP A 544 8.18 1.91 7.84
C TRP A 544 8.85 1.97 6.48
N ALA A 545 9.98 2.69 6.36
CA ALA A 545 10.73 2.73 5.10
C ALA A 545 11.22 1.33 4.70
N LEU A 546 11.75 0.57 5.66
CA LEU A 546 12.24 -0.78 5.41
C LEU A 546 11.08 -1.75 5.09
N ALA A 547 9.95 -1.61 5.78
CA ALA A 547 8.75 -2.39 5.50
C ALA A 547 8.19 -2.10 4.12
N GLU A 548 8.11 -0.82 3.74
CA GLU A 548 7.61 -0.39 2.44
C GLU A 548 8.47 -0.92 1.29
N LEU A 549 9.79 -0.95 1.42
CA LEU A 549 10.68 -1.51 0.39
C LEU A 549 10.36 -2.98 0.06
N VAL A 550 9.94 -3.79 1.03
CA VAL A 550 9.56 -5.19 0.80
C VAL A 550 8.13 -5.32 0.29
N LEU A 551 7.23 -4.47 0.76
CA LEU A 551 5.78 -4.62 0.60
C LEU A 551 5.19 -3.73 -0.49
N ALA A 552 5.96 -2.77 -1.03
CA ALA A 552 5.54 -1.88 -2.11
C ALA A 552 4.88 -2.59 -3.31
N PRO A 553 5.32 -3.79 -3.74
CA PRO A 553 4.64 -4.51 -4.81
C PRO A 553 3.17 -4.86 -4.54
N ALA A 554 2.77 -4.91 -3.28
CA ALA A 554 1.38 -5.12 -2.87
C ALA A 554 0.67 -3.82 -2.41
N ASN A 555 1.30 -2.68 -2.60
CA ASN A 555 0.72 -1.38 -2.28
C ASN A 555 -0.28 -0.96 -3.38
N ILE A 556 -1.56 -1.00 -3.05
CA ILE A 556 -2.65 -0.77 -4.01
C ILE A 556 -2.68 0.67 -4.51
N SER A 557 -2.26 1.65 -3.70
CA SER A 557 -2.22 3.04 -4.13
C SER A 557 -1.22 3.29 -5.27
N LEU A 558 -0.17 2.46 -5.39
CA LEU A 558 0.75 2.54 -6.52
C LEU A 558 0.13 2.02 -7.83
N LEU A 559 -0.87 1.13 -7.73
CA LEU A 559 -1.65 0.67 -8.89
C LEU A 559 -2.72 1.69 -9.27
N THR A 560 -3.54 2.12 -8.30
CA THR A 560 -4.68 3.01 -8.56
C THR A 560 -4.24 4.42 -8.97
N SER A 561 -3.12 4.92 -8.43
CA SER A 561 -2.55 6.22 -8.85
C SER A 561 -2.16 6.27 -10.33
N LYS A 562 -1.96 5.12 -10.99
CA LYS A 562 -1.70 5.09 -12.43
C LYS A 562 -2.86 5.66 -13.25
N TRP A 563 -4.08 5.55 -12.78
CA TRP A 563 -5.24 6.18 -13.45
C TRP A 563 -5.12 7.70 -13.56
N LEU A 564 -4.33 8.32 -12.68
CA LEU A 564 -4.12 9.77 -12.62
C LEU A 564 -2.76 10.18 -13.20
N GLN A 565 -1.72 9.39 -12.92
CA GLN A 565 -0.34 9.75 -13.22
C GLN A 565 0.16 9.20 -14.56
N ALA A 566 -0.32 8.02 -14.96
CA ALA A 566 0.13 7.32 -16.17
C ALA A 566 -1.02 6.46 -16.75
N PRO A 567 -2.13 7.08 -17.17
CA PRO A 567 -3.33 6.34 -17.59
C PRO A 567 -3.08 5.41 -18.78
N GLU A 568 -2.08 5.72 -19.61
CA GLU A 568 -1.67 4.88 -20.73
C GLU A 568 -1.02 3.54 -20.29
N GLN A 569 -0.59 3.44 -19.03
CA GLN A 569 0.04 2.26 -18.43
C GLN A 569 -0.94 1.43 -17.59
N ALA A 570 -2.19 1.84 -17.48
CA ALA A 570 -3.23 1.20 -16.69
C ALA A 570 -4.41 0.77 -17.58
N PRO A 571 -5.24 -0.19 -17.14
CA PRO A 571 -6.55 -0.38 -17.73
C PRO A 571 -7.37 0.91 -17.69
N PRO A 572 -8.42 1.06 -18.56
CA PRO A 572 -9.35 2.17 -18.44
C PRO A 572 -9.87 2.29 -17.00
N ALA A 573 -9.73 3.47 -16.43
CA ALA A 573 -10.15 3.69 -15.05
C ALA A 573 -11.68 3.60 -14.94
N PRO A 574 -12.23 2.84 -13.98
CA PRO A 574 -13.67 2.72 -13.76
C PRO A 574 -14.24 4.00 -13.14
N HIS A 575 -15.55 4.09 -13.10
CA HIS A 575 -16.22 4.96 -12.14
C HIS A 575 -16.03 4.41 -10.74
N VAL A 576 -15.85 5.26 -9.73
CA VAL A 576 -15.52 4.85 -8.36
C VAL A 576 -16.45 5.49 -7.35
N MET A 577 -17.05 4.67 -6.51
CA MET A 577 -17.78 5.10 -5.33
C MET A 577 -17.15 4.45 -4.10
N VAL A 578 -16.71 5.26 -3.15
CA VAL A 578 -16.18 4.80 -1.87
C VAL A 578 -17.17 5.16 -0.77
N VAL A 579 -17.46 4.20 0.11
CA VAL A 579 -18.31 4.40 1.29
C VAL A 579 -17.47 4.16 2.53
N GLU A 580 -17.27 5.18 3.33
CA GLU A 580 -16.43 5.14 4.52
C GLU A 580 -17.23 5.39 5.80
N GLY A 581 -16.83 4.73 6.86
CA GLY A 581 -17.28 5.05 8.21
C GLY A 581 -16.40 6.10 8.85
N HIS A 582 -17.02 6.95 9.66
CA HIS A 582 -16.32 8.02 10.35
C HIS A 582 -15.34 7.48 11.39
N TYR A 583 -15.78 6.55 12.23
CA TYR A 583 -14.98 5.86 13.23
C TYR A 583 -14.76 4.40 12.81
N ASP A 584 -13.98 4.22 11.73
CA ASP A 584 -13.54 2.89 11.34
C ASP A 584 -12.29 2.52 12.15
N GLU A 585 -12.45 1.65 13.14
CA GLU A 585 -11.38 1.17 14.00
C GLU A 585 -10.46 0.16 13.32
N GLN A 586 -10.90 -0.44 12.20
CA GLN A 586 -10.14 -1.46 11.48
C GLN A 586 -9.35 -0.86 10.31
N VAL A 587 -9.95 0.08 9.59
CA VAL A 587 -9.33 0.83 8.51
C VAL A 587 -9.34 2.31 8.88
N THR A 588 -8.36 2.68 9.66
CA THR A 588 -8.27 4.02 10.26
C THR A 588 -7.94 5.11 9.23
N LEU A 589 -8.13 6.38 9.59
CA LEU A 589 -7.87 7.53 8.71
C LEU A 589 -6.50 7.50 8.02
N PRO A 590 -5.38 7.18 8.70
CA PRO A 590 -4.08 7.06 8.04
C PRO A 590 -4.03 6.05 6.89
N MET A 591 -4.97 5.11 6.85
CA MET A 591 -5.13 4.14 5.77
C MET A 591 -6.11 4.62 4.69
N GLN A 592 -7.19 5.28 5.08
CA GLN A 592 -8.21 5.80 4.17
C GLN A 592 -7.62 6.92 3.28
N ARG A 593 -6.90 7.87 3.88
CA ARG A 593 -6.35 9.06 3.20
C ARG A 593 -5.53 8.74 1.95
N PRO A 594 -4.43 7.97 2.01
CA PRO A 594 -3.62 7.68 0.83
C PRO A 594 -4.38 6.86 -0.22
N TYR A 595 -5.33 6.03 0.19
CA TYR A 595 -6.18 5.28 -0.72
C TYR A 595 -7.08 6.21 -1.54
N LEU A 596 -7.84 7.09 -0.89
CA LEU A 596 -8.73 8.04 -1.55
C LEU A 596 -7.97 8.99 -2.47
N ILE A 597 -6.79 9.45 -2.02
CA ILE A 597 -5.90 10.30 -2.81
C ILE A 597 -5.44 9.58 -4.08
N SER A 598 -5.08 8.31 -3.98
CA SER A 598 -4.62 7.53 -5.14
C SER A 598 -5.73 7.27 -6.17
N LEU A 599 -6.99 7.28 -5.75
CA LEU A 599 -8.16 7.16 -6.63
C LEU A 599 -8.53 8.49 -7.31
N GLY A 600 -8.17 9.61 -6.71
CA GLY A 600 -8.65 10.93 -7.12
C GLY A 600 -10.05 11.25 -6.62
N ALA A 601 -10.43 10.71 -5.46
CA ALA A 601 -11.79 10.82 -4.94
C ALA A 601 -12.07 12.21 -4.36
N ASP A 602 -13.11 12.87 -4.87
CA ASP A 602 -13.68 14.06 -4.26
C ASP A 602 -14.59 13.68 -3.08
N PHE A 603 -14.69 14.58 -2.11
CA PHE A 603 -15.53 14.40 -0.93
C PHE A 603 -16.97 14.85 -1.22
N MET A 604 -17.97 14.00 -0.94
CA MET A 604 -19.33 14.21 -1.44
C MET A 604 -20.41 14.35 -0.35
N ASN A 605 -20.01 14.63 0.87
CA ASN A 605 -20.96 14.88 1.96
C ASN A 605 -21.27 16.39 2.10
N GLU A 606 -22.52 16.68 2.44
CA GLU A 606 -22.98 18.06 2.64
C GLU A 606 -22.46 18.67 3.92
N GLU A 607 -22.41 17.89 5.01
CA GLU A 607 -21.90 18.30 6.31
C GLU A 607 -21.17 17.14 6.98
N LEU A 608 -20.02 17.44 7.59
CA LEU A 608 -19.37 16.58 8.55
C LEU A 608 -18.96 17.43 9.76
N ASP A 609 -19.73 17.34 10.82
CA ASP A 609 -19.32 17.86 12.14
C ASP A 609 -18.40 16.80 12.78
N VAL A 610 -17.13 16.85 12.38
CA VAL A 610 -16.12 15.88 12.83
C VAL A 610 -15.06 16.55 13.66
N PRO A 611 -14.58 15.89 14.73
CA PRO A 611 -13.41 16.35 15.45
C PRO A 611 -12.24 16.64 14.52
N GLU A 612 -11.49 17.69 14.77
CA GLU A 612 -10.38 18.15 13.90
C GLU A 612 -9.35 17.05 13.62
N SER A 613 -9.11 16.17 14.60
CA SER A 613 -8.23 15.01 14.49
C SER A 613 -8.72 13.91 13.52
N SER A 614 -10.00 13.94 13.16
CA SER A 614 -10.67 12.95 12.32
C SER A 614 -11.07 13.48 10.94
N GLN A 615 -10.64 14.71 10.58
CA GLN A 615 -11.01 15.33 9.33
C GLN A 615 -10.28 14.67 8.14
N LEU A 616 -11.05 14.27 7.15
CA LEU A 616 -10.57 13.71 5.89
C LEU A 616 -10.34 14.79 4.83
N LEU A 617 -11.23 15.78 4.80
CA LEU A 617 -11.26 16.80 3.76
C LEU A 617 -9.95 17.60 3.64
N PRO A 618 -9.28 18.04 4.73
CA PRO A 618 -8.00 18.74 4.64
C PRO A 618 -6.92 17.96 3.89
N ASP A 619 -6.83 16.65 4.10
CA ASP A 619 -5.84 15.82 3.41
C ASP A 619 -6.16 15.64 1.92
N LEU A 620 -7.45 15.54 1.57
CA LEU A 620 -7.88 15.52 0.17
C LEU A 620 -7.61 16.86 -0.51
N GLN A 621 -7.81 17.99 0.20
CA GLN A 621 -7.51 19.33 -0.30
C GLN A 621 -6.01 19.53 -0.57
N ILE A 622 -5.14 19.01 0.29
CA ILE A 622 -3.68 19.00 0.05
C ILE A 622 -3.36 18.30 -1.28
N ALA A 623 -4.09 17.23 -1.61
CA ALA A 623 -3.93 16.51 -2.87
C ALA A 623 -4.63 17.19 -4.07
N GLY A 624 -5.32 18.30 -3.84
CA GLY A 624 -6.04 19.06 -4.88
C GLY A 624 -7.43 18.51 -5.21
N TYR A 625 -8.09 17.85 -4.22
CA TYR A 625 -9.47 17.35 -4.35
C TYR A 625 -10.43 18.27 -3.61
N GLU A 626 -11.71 18.18 -3.95
CA GLU A 626 -12.72 19.14 -3.55
C GLU A 626 -13.85 18.49 -2.72
N GLN A 627 -14.56 19.33 -2.00
CA GLN A 627 -15.88 18.98 -1.46
C GLN A 627 -16.93 19.33 -2.50
N LEU A 628 -17.69 18.33 -2.92
CA LEU A 628 -18.81 18.46 -3.84
C LEU A 628 -20.11 18.08 -3.13
N PHE A 629 -21.23 18.57 -3.64
CA PHE A 629 -22.55 18.28 -3.08
C PHE A 629 -23.34 17.39 -4.01
N SER A 630 -23.84 16.26 -3.49
CA SER A 630 -24.66 15.33 -4.27
C SER A 630 -25.94 16.00 -4.79
N PRO A 631 -26.39 15.68 -6.04
CA PRO A 631 -25.91 14.63 -6.91
C PRO A 631 -24.67 15.03 -7.73
N VAL A 632 -23.68 14.13 -7.86
CA VAL A 632 -22.45 14.37 -8.61
C VAL A 632 -22.23 13.25 -9.63
N ALA A 633 -21.91 13.64 -10.85
CA ALA A 633 -21.53 12.74 -11.93
C ALA A 633 -20.40 13.33 -12.77
N GLY A 634 -19.47 12.52 -13.25
CA GLY A 634 -18.46 12.91 -14.23
C GLY A 634 -17.43 13.94 -13.74
N ASN A 635 -17.18 14.03 -12.44
CA ASN A 635 -16.29 15.01 -11.80
C ASN A 635 -14.80 14.84 -12.11
N ARG A 636 -14.39 13.70 -12.66
CA ARG A 636 -12.99 13.40 -13.00
C ARG A 636 -12.85 12.90 -14.44
N ASP A 637 -12.57 13.81 -15.37
CA ASP A 637 -12.41 13.48 -16.80
C ASP A 637 -13.56 12.65 -17.37
N GLY A 638 -14.81 13.00 -17.00
CA GLY A 638 -16.03 12.31 -17.40
C GLY A 638 -16.35 11.06 -16.56
N ARG A 639 -15.50 10.68 -15.62
CA ARG A 639 -15.75 9.61 -14.64
C ARG A 639 -16.30 10.19 -13.34
N THR A 640 -17.15 9.44 -12.68
CA THR A 640 -17.58 9.74 -11.32
C THR A 640 -16.63 9.08 -10.35
N VAL A 641 -15.95 9.86 -9.51
CA VAL A 641 -14.98 9.37 -8.53
C VAL A 641 -15.19 10.12 -7.21
N GLY A 642 -15.75 9.47 -6.21
CA GLY A 642 -16.06 10.15 -4.97
C GLY A 642 -16.18 9.26 -3.76
N VAL A 643 -16.03 9.88 -2.58
CA VAL A 643 -16.23 9.25 -1.28
C VAL A 643 -17.40 9.90 -0.55
N VAL A 644 -18.26 9.06 0.02
CA VAL A 644 -19.29 9.43 0.99
C VAL A 644 -18.97 8.82 2.35
N ARG A 645 -19.21 9.55 3.43
CA ARG A 645 -18.94 9.09 4.80
C ARG A 645 -20.20 9.12 5.64
N TYR A 646 -20.26 8.14 6.54
CA TYR A 646 -21.37 7.96 7.47
C TYR A 646 -20.82 7.75 8.87
N GLU A 647 -21.56 8.23 9.87
CA GLU A 647 -21.32 7.88 11.27
C GLU A 647 -21.73 6.43 11.52
N GLU A 648 -21.18 5.82 12.56
CA GLU A 648 -21.64 4.51 13.03
C GLU A 648 -23.03 4.59 13.66
N ASP A 649 -23.77 3.49 13.62
CA ASP A 649 -25.13 3.39 14.16
C ASP A 649 -25.17 3.03 15.67
N GLY A 650 -24.00 2.91 16.31
CA GLY A 650 -23.88 2.48 17.70
C GLY A 650 -24.08 0.97 17.92
N ILE A 651 -24.30 0.20 16.83
CA ILE A 651 -24.41 -1.27 16.85
C ILE A 651 -23.13 -1.87 16.26
N MET A 652 -22.74 -1.36 15.10
CA MET A 652 -21.52 -1.77 14.39
C MET A 652 -20.57 -0.57 14.28
N THR A 653 -19.27 -0.85 14.21
CA THR A 653 -18.25 0.19 13.97
C THR A 653 -18.40 0.78 12.57
N GLY A 654 -17.78 1.93 12.34
CA GLY A 654 -17.74 2.59 11.03
C GLY A 654 -17.30 1.69 9.87
N HIS A 655 -16.60 0.60 10.17
CA HIS A 655 -16.18 -0.40 9.19
C HIS A 655 -17.34 -1.09 8.43
N HIS A 656 -18.55 -1.00 8.95
CA HIS A 656 -19.73 -1.72 8.45
C HIS A 656 -20.89 -0.81 7.99
N VAL A 657 -20.70 0.51 7.92
CA VAL A 657 -21.76 1.48 7.63
C VAL A 657 -22.54 1.17 6.35
N THR A 658 -21.88 0.63 5.33
CA THR A 658 -22.53 0.28 4.06
C THR A 658 -23.65 -0.77 4.21
N PHE A 659 -23.53 -1.65 5.20
CA PHE A 659 -24.51 -2.72 5.47
C PHE A 659 -25.54 -2.30 6.52
N GLN A 660 -25.23 -1.26 7.32
CA GLN A 660 -26.08 -0.79 8.41
C GLN A 660 -27.08 0.29 8.00
N TYR A 661 -26.77 1.07 6.95
CA TYR A 661 -27.62 2.17 6.53
C TYR A 661 -28.27 1.95 5.17
N PRO A 662 -29.57 2.27 5.05
CA PRO A 662 -30.25 2.27 3.75
C PRO A 662 -29.68 3.31 2.76
N ALA A 663 -29.16 4.43 3.26
CA ALA A 663 -28.66 5.52 2.43
C ALA A 663 -27.50 5.12 1.52
N PRO A 664 -26.38 4.57 2.00
CA PRO A 664 -25.31 4.10 1.13
C PRO A 664 -25.75 2.93 0.24
N GLN A 665 -26.65 2.05 0.71
CA GLN A 665 -27.23 0.97 -0.09
C GLN A 665 -28.03 1.52 -1.29
N HIS A 666 -28.83 2.55 -1.07
CA HIS A 666 -29.55 3.24 -2.13
C HIS A 666 -28.57 3.91 -3.11
N GLN A 667 -27.54 4.60 -2.62
CA GLN A 667 -26.56 5.29 -3.45
C GLN A 667 -25.82 4.34 -4.39
N TYR A 668 -25.23 3.25 -3.87
CA TYR A 668 -24.50 2.33 -4.74
C TYR A 668 -25.46 1.49 -5.62
N GLY A 669 -26.67 1.26 -5.17
CA GLY A 669 -27.72 0.65 -6.00
C GLY A 669 -28.02 1.52 -7.22
N CYS A 670 -28.18 2.82 -7.05
CA CYS A 670 -28.40 3.76 -8.15
C CYS A 670 -27.17 3.94 -9.04
N PHE A 671 -25.98 3.90 -8.45
CA PHE A 671 -24.72 3.87 -9.19
C PHE A 671 -24.65 2.65 -10.14
N LEU A 672 -25.05 1.48 -9.67
CA LEU A 672 -25.17 0.27 -10.49
C LEU A 672 -26.26 0.38 -11.56
N GLU A 673 -27.40 0.99 -11.26
CA GLU A 673 -28.48 1.20 -12.23
C GLU A 673 -28.02 2.07 -13.41
N ASP A 674 -27.34 3.17 -13.16
CA ASP A 674 -26.77 4.02 -14.21
C ASP A 674 -25.74 3.25 -15.06
N LEU A 675 -24.85 2.46 -14.41
CA LEU A 675 -23.88 1.63 -15.14
C LEU A 675 -24.55 0.62 -16.08
N ALA A 676 -25.61 -0.06 -15.62
CA ALA A 676 -26.35 -1.02 -16.45
C ALA A 676 -27.01 -0.38 -17.67
N GLN A 677 -27.33 0.90 -17.58
CA GLN A 677 -27.90 1.68 -18.67
C GLN A 677 -26.84 2.32 -19.60
N GLY A 678 -25.55 2.08 -19.32
CA GLY A 678 -24.43 2.70 -20.04
C GLY A 678 -24.32 4.21 -19.82
N LEU A 679 -24.86 4.71 -18.72
CA LEU A 679 -24.79 6.11 -18.33
C LEU A 679 -23.57 6.37 -17.44
N THR A 680 -23.14 7.64 -17.40
CA THR A 680 -22.20 8.07 -16.35
C THR A 680 -22.92 7.99 -15.01
N PRO A 681 -22.47 7.13 -14.08
CA PRO A 681 -23.16 6.93 -12.83
C PRO A 681 -23.11 8.17 -11.96
N THR A 682 -24.18 8.37 -11.20
CA THR A 682 -24.34 9.52 -10.31
C THR A 682 -24.24 9.08 -8.85
N ILE A 683 -23.42 9.75 -8.04
CA ILE A 683 -23.50 9.64 -6.59
C ILE A 683 -24.58 10.61 -6.13
N ILE A 684 -25.73 10.06 -5.79
CA ILE A 684 -26.93 10.81 -5.41
C ILE A 684 -26.99 11.04 -3.89
N VAL A 685 -27.96 11.85 -3.45
CA VAL A 685 -28.30 11.93 -2.04
C VAL A 685 -28.85 10.58 -1.56
N GLY A 686 -28.35 10.10 -0.41
CA GLY A 686 -28.78 8.82 0.15
C GLY A 686 -30.26 8.84 0.56
N SER A 687 -30.94 7.72 0.37
CA SER A 687 -32.37 7.54 0.67
C SER A 687 -32.63 6.10 1.17
N VAL A 688 -33.90 5.72 1.29
CA VAL A 688 -34.28 4.35 1.63
C VAL A 688 -34.03 3.41 0.46
N LEU A 689 -33.57 2.19 0.77
CA LEU A 689 -33.37 1.15 -0.23
C LEU A 689 -34.68 0.93 -1.04
N GLY A 690 -34.53 0.82 -2.37
CA GLY A 690 -35.66 0.68 -3.31
C GLY A 690 -36.32 1.98 -3.75
N SER A 691 -35.89 3.14 -3.22
CA SER A 691 -36.32 4.45 -3.73
C SER A 691 -35.87 4.66 -5.20
N ALA A 692 -36.55 5.54 -5.91
CA ALA A 692 -36.13 5.95 -7.24
C ALA A 692 -34.76 6.63 -7.23
N CYS A 693 -34.00 6.43 -8.27
CA CYS A 693 -32.66 7.01 -8.42
C CYS A 693 -32.66 8.43 -8.98
N ARG A 694 -33.78 8.85 -9.56
CA ARG A 694 -33.98 10.18 -10.18
C ARG A 694 -35.38 10.70 -9.90
#